data_5a22ce0fd9c1330f47bd6e4cd1a3454e
#
_entry.id   5a22ce0fd9c1330f47bd6e4cd1a3454e
#
_cell.length_a   1.000
_cell.length_b   1.000
_cell.length_c   1.000
_cell.angle_alpha   90.00
_cell.angle_beta   90.00
_cell.angle_gamma   90.00
#
_symmetry.space_group_name_H-M   'P 1'
#
loop_
_entity.id
_entity.type
_entity.pdbx_description
1 polymer ?
#
loop_
_entity_poly.entity_id
_entity_poly.type
_entity_poly.pdbx_seq_one_letter_code
_entity_poly.pdbx_strand_id
1 'polypeptide(L)'
;PNWKGQFVEIKGTIDGPVYDFATKGVQIRHQSTTVNFDGKIKNILDEDTRSLEVDLKIDAAENTASIPFALSAEVSEFLMRLDDFSTDAKVILHDKLWNVKADLKTALGRIQSNASFALDSKVSDFSINLASDDFDIGKLTAVPTIGRTGLGVVVSGNGFDMSNLKAAIEGKLTNFNYREYSYDTLAIEGTINPKFFLGNMHIQDESIVIDLNGQVDYASDMRNFSFNTEIQQLDFKALGWLPNGIDGIFSGSVDLALQGNNIDEMIGDLYIDEGTLITPGQTYSFSSLSAQSRLTNGLRVLNINSDDVATGLVIGNFKPSEMGVIAKNALGSQFKRYKPLHMSPNQHVDFNFNLRGKIASALFGGVVSLDDNTFIKGSIKPSDSLFKLEVRAPSIAVNNTQLNGLSLKIDTKQPIYHSNIRIDEIATPKAKLYDVEWINAQVSDKLYGRIEFGAAKEAKDINIINTAFTINDSAQAILEIQDVALFFNNNRWTIDKQYGSPTLTATSTSDFAFSNLNFMTENSAITANASQNGNDSFAVDVKFSNVYLRDLLSFQKDRWEGTLNGFLNIRQSSSGFGGNSSLRMTDLALNGVSLGQADLKLQSNKENQDYQLALQISDDGKEALLATGTIGIQNAIPTWDIDVAFSDYNMSLIAGLTNDVFSPFRGKANGNLQLSSTAGKIIPKGEFVVDELTLGVPYLNTLYNFTAAVPFRFS
;
A
#
# COMPACT_ATOMS: atom_id res chain seq x y z
N PRO A 1 -55.01 9.25 15.74
CA PRO A 1 -53.99 9.90 16.56
C PRO A 1 -54.03 9.28 17.95
N ASN A 2 -52.92 8.73 18.40
CA ASN A 2 -52.78 8.05 19.70
C ASN A 2 -52.59 9.04 20.86
N TRP A 3 -53.48 10.00 21.03
CA TRP A 3 -53.37 11.04 22.04
C TRP A 3 -54.14 10.75 23.33
N LYS A 4 -54.68 9.54 23.48
CA LYS A 4 -55.39 9.16 24.72
C LYS A 4 -54.45 9.17 25.92
N GLY A 5 -54.64 10.18 26.79
CA GLY A 5 -53.93 10.27 28.08
C GLY A 5 -52.70 11.21 28.11
N GLN A 6 -52.46 11.96 27.02
CA GLN A 6 -51.34 12.91 26.99
C GLN A 6 -51.86 14.35 27.17
N PHE A 7 -51.14 15.16 27.91
CA PHE A 7 -51.47 16.59 28.15
C PHE A 7 -50.87 17.43 27.01
N VAL A 8 -51.73 18.26 26.37
CA VAL A 8 -51.32 19.34 25.44
C VAL A 8 -51.73 20.65 26.09
N GLU A 9 -50.77 21.54 26.32
CA GLU A 9 -51.02 22.90 26.80
C GLU A 9 -51.09 23.86 25.62
N ILE A 10 -52.14 24.62 25.52
CA ILE A 10 -52.31 25.67 24.48
C ILE A 10 -52.55 27.01 25.16
N LYS A 11 -51.73 28.01 24.83
CA LYS A 11 -51.84 29.40 25.32
C LYS A 11 -51.83 30.32 24.12
N GLY A 12 -52.42 31.48 24.22
CA GLY A 12 -52.40 32.52 23.21
C GLY A 12 -53.75 33.11 22.96
N THR A 13 -53.84 33.98 21.99
CA THR A 13 -55.09 34.62 21.55
C THR A 13 -55.35 34.34 20.08
N ILE A 14 -56.63 34.09 19.78
CA ILE A 14 -57.13 33.96 18.39
C ILE A 14 -58.24 35.01 18.29
N ASP A 15 -58.12 35.91 17.32
CA ASP A 15 -59.05 37.00 17.11
C ASP A 15 -59.59 36.96 15.67
N GLY A 16 -60.91 36.96 15.55
CA GLY A 16 -61.58 36.87 14.24
C GLY A 16 -62.47 35.63 14.03
N PRO A 17 -63.23 35.56 12.99
CA PRO A 17 -64.05 34.41 12.65
C PRO A 17 -63.19 33.20 12.17
N VAL A 18 -63.75 31.99 12.26
CA VAL A 18 -63.03 30.73 11.96
C VAL A 18 -62.39 30.69 10.57
N TYR A 19 -62.90 31.42 9.62
CA TYR A 19 -62.39 31.49 8.23
C TYR A 19 -61.46 32.67 7.97
N ASP A 20 -61.36 33.64 8.90
CA ASP A 20 -60.49 34.84 8.78
C ASP A 20 -60.09 35.30 10.18
N PHE A 21 -58.93 34.88 10.64
CA PHE A 21 -58.47 35.13 11.99
C PHE A 21 -56.98 35.46 12.07
N ALA A 22 -56.61 36.14 13.13
CA ALA A 22 -55.24 36.38 13.49
C ALA A 22 -54.90 35.65 14.80
N THR A 23 -53.70 35.14 14.88
CA THR A 23 -53.17 34.55 16.12
C THR A 23 -52.09 35.44 16.71
N LYS A 24 -52.02 35.51 18.05
CA LYS A 24 -50.99 36.27 18.74
C LYS A 24 -50.50 35.50 19.98
N GLY A 25 -49.20 35.20 20.01
CA GLY A 25 -48.54 34.50 21.10
C GLY A 25 -49.09 33.10 21.32
N VAL A 26 -49.53 32.42 20.25
CA VAL A 26 -50.03 31.05 20.38
C VAL A 26 -48.85 30.09 20.58
N GLN A 27 -48.88 29.44 21.74
CA GLN A 27 -47.92 28.43 22.13
C GLN A 27 -48.63 27.10 22.35
N ILE A 28 -48.17 26.08 21.72
CA ILE A 28 -48.58 24.68 21.89
C ILE A 28 -47.42 23.96 22.51
N ARG A 29 -47.64 23.38 23.69
CA ARG A 29 -46.60 22.55 24.36
C ARG A 29 -47.14 21.14 24.55
N HIS A 30 -46.32 20.20 24.11
CA HIS A 30 -46.57 18.77 24.27
C HIS A 30 -45.25 18.06 24.61
N GLN A 31 -45.17 17.48 25.82
CA GLN A 31 -43.93 16.90 26.33
C GLN A 31 -42.74 17.89 26.26
N SER A 32 -41.63 17.55 25.59
CA SER A 32 -40.47 18.38 25.35
C SER A 32 -40.59 19.30 24.14
N THR A 33 -41.66 19.19 23.36
CA THR A 33 -41.85 20.01 22.15
C THR A 33 -42.70 21.24 22.45
N THR A 34 -42.22 22.40 22.01
CA THR A 34 -42.90 23.66 22.05
C THR A 34 -43.04 24.23 20.63
N VAL A 35 -44.23 24.55 20.21
CA VAL A 35 -44.55 25.22 18.93
C VAL A 35 -45.18 26.60 19.27
N ASN A 36 -44.49 27.65 18.84
CA ASN A 36 -45.02 29.01 18.92
C ASN A 36 -45.35 29.48 17.49
N PHE A 37 -46.50 30.09 17.33
CA PHE A 37 -46.83 30.70 16.07
C PHE A 37 -47.70 31.96 16.24
N ASP A 38 -47.38 32.92 15.39
CA ASP A 38 -48.13 34.17 15.22
C ASP A 38 -48.45 34.31 13.75
N GLY A 39 -49.67 34.70 13.44
CA GLY A 39 -50.01 34.81 12.02
C GLY A 39 -51.39 35.38 11.72
N LYS A 40 -51.61 35.59 10.44
CA LYS A 40 -52.87 35.99 9.85
C LYS A 40 -53.29 34.94 8.84
N ILE A 41 -54.54 34.47 8.98
CA ILE A 41 -55.11 33.44 8.15
C ILE A 41 -56.39 33.97 7.60
N LYS A 42 -56.55 33.99 6.29
CA LYS A 42 -57.73 34.47 5.60
C LYS A 42 -58.30 33.42 4.65
N ASN A 43 -59.62 33.36 4.56
CA ASN A 43 -60.36 32.47 3.66
C ASN A 43 -59.92 31.02 3.73
N ILE A 44 -59.58 30.49 4.94
CA ILE A 44 -58.96 29.17 5.09
C ILE A 44 -59.80 28.03 4.49
N LEU A 45 -61.08 28.19 4.34
CA LEU A 45 -62.03 27.21 3.80
C LEU A 45 -62.14 27.24 2.28
N ASP A 46 -61.56 28.25 1.63
CA ASP A 46 -61.57 28.38 0.16
C ASP A 46 -60.17 28.20 -0.40
N GLU A 47 -59.97 27.10 -1.10
CA GLU A 47 -58.62 26.72 -1.64
C GLU A 47 -58.08 27.74 -2.66
N ASP A 48 -58.95 28.48 -3.36
CA ASP A 48 -58.51 29.38 -4.40
C ASP A 48 -58.12 30.77 -3.86
N THR A 49 -58.70 31.18 -2.73
CA THR A 49 -58.48 32.54 -2.18
C THR A 49 -57.87 32.57 -0.81
N ARG A 50 -57.52 31.41 -0.24
CA ARG A 50 -56.89 31.33 1.08
C ARG A 50 -55.53 32.00 1.09
N SER A 51 -55.27 32.77 2.13
CA SER A 51 -53.96 33.34 2.36
C SER A 51 -53.52 33.11 3.81
N LEU A 52 -52.26 32.87 4.00
CA LEU A 52 -51.63 32.58 5.30
C LEU A 52 -50.34 33.37 5.38
N GLU A 53 -50.12 34.08 6.47
CA GLU A 53 -48.81 34.59 6.84
C GLU A 53 -48.57 34.22 8.29
N VAL A 54 -47.59 33.35 8.56
CA VAL A 54 -47.31 32.80 9.88
C VAL A 54 -45.80 32.83 10.15
N ASP A 55 -45.47 33.41 11.29
CA ASP A 55 -44.15 33.23 11.92
C ASP A 55 -44.23 32.04 12.87
N LEU A 56 -43.41 31.04 12.64
CA LEU A 56 -43.43 29.75 13.30
C LEU A 56 -42.07 29.50 13.99
N LYS A 57 -42.12 29.16 15.28
CA LYS A 57 -40.95 28.71 16.01
C LYS A 57 -41.25 27.36 16.64
N ILE A 58 -40.43 26.36 16.34
CA ILE A 58 -40.51 25.01 16.91
C ILE A 58 -39.23 24.74 17.67
N ASP A 59 -39.38 24.27 18.91
CA ASP A 59 -38.29 23.70 19.72
C ASP A 59 -38.71 22.28 20.10
N ALA A 60 -38.02 21.27 19.55
CA ALA A 60 -38.27 19.85 19.78
C ALA A 60 -37.01 19.23 20.39
N ALA A 61 -37.03 18.95 21.70
CA ALA A 61 -36.00 18.24 22.42
C ALA A 61 -36.49 16.80 22.73
N GLU A 62 -35.59 15.83 22.67
CA GLU A 62 -35.83 14.44 23.08
C GLU A 62 -36.96 13.70 22.35
N ASN A 63 -36.87 13.53 21.06
CA ASN A 63 -37.73 12.64 20.28
C ASN A 63 -38.88 13.31 19.52
N THR A 64 -38.80 13.28 18.23
CA THR A 64 -39.83 13.73 17.28
C THR A 64 -41.17 13.01 17.43
N ALA A 65 -41.25 11.91 18.17
CA ALA A 65 -42.49 11.22 18.53
C ALA A 65 -43.49 12.12 19.31
N SER A 66 -43.03 13.27 19.81
CA SER A 66 -43.85 14.22 20.55
C SER A 66 -44.44 15.36 19.72
N ILE A 67 -44.23 15.38 18.39
CA ILE A 67 -44.81 16.39 17.52
C ILE A 67 -46.34 16.20 17.44
N PRO A 68 -47.14 17.24 17.78
CA PRO A 68 -48.56 17.08 17.95
C PRO A 68 -49.38 17.07 16.63
N PHE A 69 -48.76 16.63 15.53
CA PHE A 69 -49.43 16.54 14.21
C PHE A 69 -49.31 15.15 13.63
N ALA A 70 -50.28 14.71 12.86
CA ALA A 70 -50.20 13.47 12.11
C ALA A 70 -49.24 13.66 10.94
N LEU A 71 -48.06 13.04 11.01
CA LEU A 71 -47.04 13.05 9.98
C LEU A 71 -47.09 11.75 9.18
N SER A 72 -46.69 11.75 7.91
CA SER A 72 -46.44 10.51 7.17
C SER A 72 -45.28 9.75 7.78
N ALA A 73 -45.19 8.44 7.47
CA ALA A 73 -44.11 7.59 8.00
C ALA A 73 -42.72 8.13 7.55
N GLU A 74 -42.62 8.56 6.30
CA GLU A 74 -41.39 9.11 5.70
C GLU A 74 -40.94 10.39 6.40
N VAL A 75 -41.87 11.34 6.66
CA VAL A 75 -41.59 12.60 7.36
C VAL A 75 -41.19 12.31 8.80
N SER A 76 -41.85 11.35 9.46
CA SER A 76 -41.52 10.96 10.82
C SER A 76 -40.10 10.35 10.91
N GLU A 77 -39.72 9.50 9.97
CA GLU A 77 -38.39 8.91 9.90
C GLU A 77 -37.32 9.97 9.61
N PHE A 78 -37.59 10.91 8.71
CA PHE A 78 -36.70 12.03 8.42
C PHE A 78 -36.45 12.90 9.65
N LEU A 79 -37.52 13.27 10.37
CA LEU A 79 -37.43 14.07 11.59
C LEU A 79 -36.69 13.31 12.70
N MET A 80 -36.87 11.99 12.85
CA MET A 80 -36.12 11.17 13.80
C MET A 80 -34.61 11.20 13.55
N ARG A 81 -34.17 11.37 12.30
CA ARG A 81 -32.74 11.48 11.97
C ARG A 81 -32.16 12.85 12.32
N LEU A 82 -33.00 13.90 12.44
CA LEU A 82 -32.54 15.25 12.89
C LEU A 82 -32.21 15.29 14.37
N ASP A 83 -32.72 14.33 15.17
CA ASP A 83 -32.61 14.29 16.62
C ASP A 83 -33.28 15.55 17.26
N ASP A 84 -32.62 16.21 18.20
CA ASP A 84 -33.11 17.48 18.73
C ASP A 84 -33.03 18.57 17.66
N PHE A 85 -34.09 19.31 17.45
CA PHE A 85 -34.06 20.42 16.53
C PHE A 85 -34.84 21.64 17.01
N SER A 86 -34.41 22.80 16.58
CA SER A 86 -35.18 24.03 16.66
C SER A 86 -35.23 24.72 15.30
N THR A 87 -36.36 25.32 14.99
CA THR A 87 -36.51 26.07 13.73
C THR A 87 -37.27 27.37 13.97
N ASP A 88 -36.77 28.43 13.35
CA ASP A 88 -37.46 29.69 13.16
C ASP A 88 -37.88 29.76 11.68
N ALA A 89 -39.17 29.79 11.39
CA ALA A 89 -39.69 29.77 10.02
C ALA A 89 -40.75 30.83 9.81
N LYS A 90 -40.72 31.47 8.62
CA LYS A 90 -41.79 32.30 8.10
C LYS A 90 -42.45 31.59 6.93
N VAL A 91 -43.75 31.38 7.04
CA VAL A 91 -44.58 30.72 6.04
C VAL A 91 -45.57 31.70 5.49
N ILE A 92 -45.58 31.89 4.18
CA ILE A 92 -46.49 32.76 3.45
C ILE A 92 -47.18 31.93 2.36
N LEU A 93 -48.51 31.93 2.38
CA LEU A 93 -49.30 31.38 1.29
C LEU A 93 -50.11 32.54 0.68
N HIS A 94 -49.98 32.72 -0.63
CA HIS A 94 -50.75 33.65 -1.40
C HIS A 94 -50.98 33.11 -2.82
N ASP A 95 -52.19 33.18 -3.31
CA ASP A 95 -52.55 32.67 -4.64
C ASP A 95 -52.00 31.26 -4.96
N LYS A 96 -52.15 30.33 -4.02
CA LYS A 96 -51.66 28.93 -4.10
C LYS A 96 -50.11 28.77 -4.05
N LEU A 97 -49.37 29.87 -3.98
CA LEU A 97 -47.91 29.83 -3.85
C LEU A 97 -47.50 29.87 -2.37
N TRP A 98 -46.82 28.85 -1.95
CA TRP A 98 -46.17 28.78 -0.64
C TRP A 98 -44.76 29.31 -0.72
N ASN A 99 -44.41 30.21 0.18
CA ASN A 99 -43.05 30.64 0.40
C ASN A 99 -42.69 30.34 1.86
N VAL A 100 -41.64 29.56 2.05
CA VAL A 100 -41.15 29.13 3.36
C VAL A 100 -39.69 29.53 3.49
N LYS A 101 -39.42 30.40 4.47
CA LYS A 101 -38.08 30.74 4.87
C LYS A 101 -37.84 30.15 6.27
N ALA A 102 -36.87 29.24 6.41
CA ALA A 102 -36.59 28.55 7.66
C ALA A 102 -35.11 28.57 8.01
N ASP A 103 -34.84 28.69 9.29
CA ASP A 103 -33.51 28.52 9.90
C ASP A 103 -33.62 27.35 10.88
N LEU A 104 -33.11 26.20 10.46
CA LEU A 104 -33.17 24.93 11.18
C LEU A 104 -31.83 24.68 11.87
N LYS A 105 -31.84 24.47 13.17
CA LYS A 105 -30.70 24.05 13.99
C LYS A 105 -30.96 22.67 14.54
N THR A 106 -30.01 21.75 14.35
CA THR A 106 -30.11 20.34 14.77
C THR A 106 -28.79 19.89 15.37
N ALA A 107 -28.75 18.68 15.92
CA ALA A 107 -27.52 18.00 16.28
C ALA A 107 -26.60 17.75 15.08
N LEU A 108 -27.16 17.69 13.85
CA LEU A 108 -26.41 17.50 12.60
C LEU A 108 -25.74 18.79 12.10
N GLY A 109 -26.21 19.97 12.53
CA GLY A 109 -25.74 21.27 12.11
C GLY A 109 -26.89 22.28 11.93
N ARG A 110 -26.55 23.46 11.38
CA ARG A 110 -27.53 24.50 11.03
C ARG A 110 -27.71 24.56 9.53
N ILE A 111 -28.96 24.57 9.07
CA ILE A 111 -29.31 24.75 7.66
C ILE A 111 -30.33 25.85 7.51
N GLN A 112 -30.08 26.74 6.58
CA GLN A 112 -31.02 27.80 6.15
C GLN A 112 -31.69 27.34 4.86
N SER A 113 -33.01 27.48 4.82
CA SER A 113 -33.83 27.15 3.66
C SER A 113 -34.65 28.32 3.23
N ASN A 114 -34.75 28.52 1.91
CA ASN A 114 -35.71 29.39 1.30
C ASN A 114 -36.42 28.59 0.17
N ALA A 115 -37.64 28.19 0.42
CA ALA A 115 -38.40 27.33 -0.47
C ALA A 115 -39.65 28.05 -0.99
N SER A 116 -39.95 27.91 -2.27
CA SER A 116 -41.22 28.27 -2.87
C SER A 116 -41.81 27.06 -3.58
N PHE A 117 -43.12 26.83 -3.41
CA PHE A 117 -43.81 25.74 -4.07
C PHE A 117 -45.26 26.07 -4.31
N ALA A 118 -45.75 25.71 -5.49
CA ALA A 118 -47.14 25.82 -5.88
C ALA A 118 -47.78 24.42 -5.79
N LEU A 119 -48.77 24.26 -4.90
CA LEU A 119 -49.51 23.00 -4.76
C LEU A 119 -50.74 23.09 -5.67
N ASP A 120 -50.64 22.52 -6.88
CA ASP A 120 -51.79 22.28 -7.76
C ASP A 120 -52.04 20.79 -7.85
N SER A 121 -53.29 20.39 -8.10
CA SER A 121 -53.75 19.00 -8.08
C SER A 121 -53.07 18.06 -9.10
N LYS A 122 -52.28 18.57 -10.04
CA LYS A 122 -51.65 17.78 -11.12
C LYS A 122 -50.14 17.87 -11.20
N VAL A 123 -49.56 19.03 -10.96
CA VAL A 123 -48.11 19.24 -11.01
C VAL A 123 -47.74 20.35 -10.01
N SER A 124 -46.88 20.01 -9.05
CA SER A 124 -46.44 20.93 -8.01
C SER A 124 -45.04 21.44 -8.35
N ASP A 125 -44.95 22.70 -8.80
CA ASP A 125 -43.63 23.33 -9.01
C ASP A 125 -43.02 23.74 -7.70
N PHE A 126 -41.70 23.60 -7.59
CA PHE A 126 -40.95 24.01 -6.42
C PHE A 126 -39.58 24.62 -6.77
N SER A 127 -39.09 25.47 -5.87
CA SER A 127 -37.72 25.92 -5.84
C SER A 127 -37.24 25.97 -4.38
N ILE A 128 -36.15 25.31 -4.08
CA ILE A 128 -35.60 25.21 -2.74
C ILE A 128 -34.13 25.63 -2.79
N ASN A 129 -33.79 26.63 -2.00
CA ASN A 129 -32.41 27.04 -1.78
C ASN A 129 -32.01 26.62 -0.36
N LEU A 130 -30.94 25.85 -0.26
CA LEU A 130 -30.38 25.35 0.98
C LEU A 130 -28.96 25.89 1.18
N ALA A 131 -28.69 26.40 2.39
CA ALA A 131 -27.35 26.88 2.75
C ALA A 131 -26.97 26.42 4.16
N SER A 132 -25.74 25.95 4.32
CA SER A 132 -25.13 25.57 5.58
C SER A 132 -23.62 25.71 5.49
N ASP A 133 -23.00 26.15 6.58
CA ASP A 133 -21.54 26.16 6.67
C ASP A 133 -20.97 24.78 7.00
N ASP A 134 -21.72 23.97 7.79
CA ASP A 134 -21.31 22.66 8.24
C ASP A 134 -22.51 21.81 8.67
N PHE A 135 -22.86 20.79 7.87
CA PHE A 135 -24.00 19.90 8.10
C PHE A 135 -23.66 18.44 7.85
N ASP A 136 -24.10 17.53 8.72
CA ASP A 136 -23.86 16.09 8.61
C ASP A 136 -24.89 15.43 7.67
N ILE A 137 -24.60 15.47 6.38
CA ILE A 137 -25.45 14.86 5.35
C ILE A 137 -25.45 13.33 5.49
N GLY A 138 -24.34 12.75 5.89
CA GLY A 138 -24.22 11.28 6.02
C GLY A 138 -25.19 10.71 7.03
N LYS A 139 -25.31 11.34 8.20
CA LYS A 139 -26.31 10.94 9.18
C LYS A 139 -27.74 11.20 8.70
N LEU A 140 -27.99 12.34 8.08
CA LEU A 140 -29.32 12.65 7.52
C LEU A 140 -29.77 11.61 6.48
N THR A 141 -28.88 11.21 5.57
CA THR A 141 -29.18 10.26 4.48
C THR A 141 -29.00 8.80 4.88
N ALA A 142 -28.50 8.52 6.09
CA ALA A 142 -28.10 7.20 6.57
C ALA A 142 -27.02 6.52 5.67
N VAL A 143 -26.11 7.31 5.08
CA VAL A 143 -24.98 6.84 4.26
C VAL A 143 -23.67 7.01 5.06
N PRO A 144 -23.12 5.97 5.69
CA PRO A 144 -21.99 6.11 6.62
C PRO A 144 -20.69 6.61 5.98
N THR A 145 -20.57 6.50 4.66
CA THR A 145 -19.38 6.93 3.92
C THR A 145 -19.36 8.44 3.64
N ILE A 146 -20.50 9.13 3.79
CA ILE A 146 -20.60 10.58 3.66
C ILE A 146 -20.54 11.19 5.05
N GLY A 147 -19.77 12.25 5.20
CA GLY A 147 -19.64 12.99 6.44
C GLY A 147 -20.29 14.37 6.38
N ARG A 148 -19.65 15.31 7.05
CA ARG A 148 -20.08 16.70 7.13
C ARG A 148 -19.65 17.50 5.90
N THR A 149 -20.40 18.56 5.58
CA THR A 149 -20.10 19.48 4.48
C THR A 149 -20.74 20.84 4.71
N GLY A 150 -20.11 21.89 4.22
CA GLY A 150 -20.79 23.12 3.90
C GLY A 150 -21.55 22.93 2.58
N LEU A 151 -22.71 23.56 2.44
CA LEU A 151 -23.52 23.46 1.22
C LEU A 151 -24.20 24.78 0.87
N GLY A 152 -24.27 25.05 -0.43
CA GLY A 152 -25.07 26.08 -1.03
C GLY A 152 -25.70 25.49 -2.29
N VAL A 153 -26.96 25.02 -2.21
CA VAL A 153 -27.62 24.24 -3.28
C VAL A 153 -28.99 24.80 -3.57
N VAL A 154 -29.28 24.98 -4.85
CA VAL A 154 -30.60 25.30 -5.36
C VAL A 154 -31.16 24.10 -6.11
N VAL A 155 -32.35 23.69 -5.74
CA VAL A 155 -33.10 22.63 -6.44
C VAL A 155 -34.42 23.17 -6.88
N SER A 156 -34.70 23.17 -8.17
CA SER A 156 -35.95 23.68 -8.74
C SER A 156 -36.56 22.71 -9.73
N GLY A 157 -37.87 22.57 -9.71
CA GLY A 157 -38.52 21.59 -10.58
C GLY A 157 -39.98 21.39 -10.28
N ASN A 158 -40.46 20.20 -10.65
CA ASN A 158 -41.82 19.78 -10.38
C ASN A 158 -41.88 18.31 -9.95
N GLY A 159 -42.96 17.98 -9.19
CA GLY A 159 -43.15 16.66 -8.61
C GLY A 159 -42.36 16.44 -7.32
N PHE A 160 -43.03 16.10 -6.22
CA PHE A 160 -42.38 15.82 -4.93
C PHE A 160 -42.07 14.34 -4.69
N ASP A 161 -42.56 13.47 -5.51
CA ASP A 161 -42.34 12.04 -5.43
C ASP A 161 -41.29 11.61 -6.47
N MET A 162 -40.38 10.73 -6.11
CA MET A 162 -39.35 10.20 -7.02
C MET A 162 -39.96 9.59 -8.29
N SER A 163 -41.19 9.12 -8.25
CA SER A 163 -41.89 8.56 -9.43
C SER A 163 -42.23 9.62 -10.50
N ASN A 164 -42.33 10.91 -10.12
CA ASN A 164 -42.73 12.02 -11.01
C ASN A 164 -41.78 13.22 -10.95
N LEU A 165 -40.73 13.17 -10.17
CA LEU A 165 -39.75 14.24 -9.98
C LEU A 165 -39.07 14.61 -11.28
N LYS A 166 -39.04 15.91 -11.58
CA LYS A 166 -38.19 16.52 -12.60
C LYS A 166 -37.61 17.79 -12.00
N ALA A 167 -36.31 17.78 -11.70
CA ALA A 167 -35.68 18.90 -11.05
C ALA A 167 -34.32 19.23 -11.68
N ALA A 168 -33.99 20.51 -11.69
CA ALA A 168 -32.64 21.00 -11.88
C ALA A 168 -32.00 21.16 -10.50
N ILE A 169 -30.74 20.81 -10.40
CA ILE A 169 -29.90 21.03 -9.23
C ILE A 169 -28.69 21.86 -9.65
N GLU A 170 -28.39 22.88 -8.89
CA GLU A 170 -27.18 23.69 -9.03
C GLU A 170 -26.64 23.98 -7.62
N GLY A 171 -25.37 23.77 -7.40
CA GLY A 171 -24.82 24.04 -6.08
C GLY A 171 -23.36 23.74 -5.91
N LYS A 172 -22.90 24.10 -4.71
CA LYS A 172 -21.53 23.90 -4.28
C LYS A 172 -21.53 23.29 -2.89
N LEU A 173 -20.73 22.24 -2.74
CA LEU A 173 -20.37 21.67 -1.45
C LEU A 173 -18.94 22.13 -1.10
N THR A 174 -18.71 22.41 0.17
CA THR A 174 -17.38 22.82 0.68
C THR A 174 -17.00 21.93 1.85
N ASN A 175 -15.71 21.59 1.96
CA ASN A 175 -15.22 20.65 2.98
C ASN A 175 -16.04 19.35 3.02
N PHE A 176 -16.34 18.81 1.83
CA PHE A 176 -17.17 17.62 1.69
C PHE A 176 -16.39 16.37 2.11
N ASN A 177 -16.80 15.77 3.22
CA ASN A 177 -16.18 14.56 3.71
C ASN A 177 -16.79 13.31 3.08
N TYR A 178 -15.96 12.54 2.38
CA TYR A 178 -16.33 11.22 1.85
C TYR A 178 -15.29 10.17 2.24
N ARG A 179 -15.71 9.14 2.96
CA ARG A 179 -14.82 8.19 3.63
C ARG A 179 -13.84 8.92 4.57
N GLU A 180 -12.54 8.80 4.34
CA GLU A 180 -11.48 9.40 5.18
C GLU A 180 -10.88 10.67 4.57
N TYR A 181 -11.42 11.14 3.44
CA TYR A 181 -10.92 12.31 2.72
C TYR A 181 -11.93 13.48 2.74
N SER A 182 -11.42 14.71 2.88
CA SER A 182 -12.21 15.95 2.84
C SER A 182 -11.90 16.73 1.58
N TYR A 183 -12.87 16.83 0.69
CA TYR A 183 -12.78 17.60 -0.58
C TYR A 183 -13.07 19.06 -0.31
N ASP A 184 -12.18 19.96 -0.75
CA ASP A 184 -12.33 21.41 -0.50
C ASP A 184 -13.58 21.97 -1.18
N THR A 185 -13.77 21.66 -2.46
CA THR A 185 -14.87 22.16 -3.27
C THR A 185 -15.37 21.10 -4.23
N LEU A 186 -16.69 20.91 -4.23
CA LEU A 186 -17.42 20.12 -5.21
C LEU A 186 -18.58 20.96 -5.74
N ALA A 187 -18.53 21.38 -6.99
CA ALA A 187 -19.64 22.05 -7.67
C ALA A 187 -20.42 21.02 -8.50
N ILE A 188 -21.73 21.13 -8.49
CA ILE A 188 -22.65 20.26 -9.23
C ILE A 188 -23.69 21.09 -9.95
N GLU A 189 -23.95 20.76 -11.21
CA GLU A 189 -25.01 21.30 -12.01
C GLU A 189 -25.64 20.18 -12.83
N GLY A 190 -26.96 20.04 -12.80
CA GLY A 190 -27.58 18.97 -13.56
C GLY A 190 -29.09 18.89 -13.43
N THR A 191 -29.64 17.87 -14.04
CA THR A 191 -31.06 17.55 -14.00
C THR A 191 -31.29 16.14 -13.51
N ILE A 192 -32.27 15.96 -12.66
CA ILE A 192 -32.69 14.67 -12.11
C ILE A 192 -34.15 14.40 -12.47
N ASN A 193 -34.47 13.18 -12.85
CA ASN A 193 -35.83 12.73 -13.06
C ASN A 193 -35.94 11.25 -12.62
N PRO A 194 -37.12 10.59 -12.68
CA PRO A 194 -37.30 9.20 -12.21
C PRO A 194 -36.43 8.17 -12.90
N LYS A 195 -35.79 8.52 -14.03
CA LYS A 195 -35.02 7.56 -14.84
C LYS A 195 -33.53 7.82 -14.82
N PHE A 196 -33.12 9.09 -14.77
CA PHE A 196 -31.71 9.44 -14.86
C PHE A 196 -31.36 10.73 -14.14
N PHE A 197 -30.09 10.87 -13.82
CA PHE A 197 -29.40 12.12 -13.56
C PHE A 197 -28.47 12.44 -14.74
N LEU A 198 -28.50 13.68 -15.22
CA LEU A 198 -27.59 14.21 -16.24
C LEU A 198 -27.01 15.52 -15.72
N GLY A 199 -25.68 15.68 -15.73
CA GLY A 199 -25.07 16.91 -15.24
C GLY A 199 -23.56 16.94 -15.32
N ASN A 200 -23.05 18.05 -14.81
CA ASN A 200 -21.63 18.34 -14.67
C ASN A 200 -21.25 18.33 -13.20
N MET A 201 -20.05 17.87 -12.91
CA MET A 201 -19.45 17.96 -11.60
C MET A 201 -18.01 18.47 -11.76
N HIS A 202 -17.66 19.49 -10.99
CA HIS A 202 -16.30 19.99 -10.89
C HIS A 202 -15.80 19.81 -9.46
N ILE A 203 -14.70 19.11 -9.31
CA ILE A 203 -14.01 18.92 -8.03
C ILE A 203 -12.70 19.69 -8.10
N GLN A 204 -12.44 20.52 -7.12
CA GLN A 204 -11.20 21.27 -6.99
C GLN A 204 -10.68 21.20 -5.56
N ASP A 205 -9.49 20.63 -5.42
CA ASP A 205 -8.81 20.35 -4.17
C ASP A 205 -7.31 20.25 -4.41
N GLU A 206 -6.49 20.27 -3.36
CA GLU A 206 -5.04 20.11 -3.46
C GLU A 206 -4.62 18.76 -4.09
N SER A 207 -5.40 17.71 -3.88
CA SER A 207 -5.09 16.35 -4.34
C SER A 207 -5.91 15.87 -5.54
N ILE A 208 -6.97 16.62 -5.91
CA ILE A 208 -7.86 16.23 -6.99
C ILE A 208 -8.43 17.45 -7.72
N VAL A 209 -8.25 17.48 -9.04
CA VAL A 209 -8.87 18.46 -9.94
C VAL A 209 -9.48 17.70 -11.11
N ILE A 210 -10.83 17.63 -11.13
CA ILE A 210 -11.59 16.84 -12.10
C ILE A 210 -12.79 17.64 -12.59
N ASP A 211 -12.99 17.61 -13.91
CA ASP A 211 -14.19 18.02 -14.61
C ASP A 211 -14.91 16.79 -15.16
N LEU A 212 -16.08 16.50 -14.65
CA LEU A 212 -16.91 15.35 -15.02
C LEU A 212 -18.21 15.81 -15.66
N ASN A 213 -18.51 15.30 -16.84
CA ASN A 213 -19.76 15.52 -17.56
C ASN A 213 -20.39 14.17 -17.88
N GLY A 214 -21.67 13.99 -17.58
CA GLY A 214 -22.29 12.74 -17.95
C GLY A 214 -23.62 12.42 -17.30
N GLN A 215 -23.99 11.16 -17.41
CA GLN A 215 -25.30 10.64 -17.04
C GLN A 215 -25.18 9.36 -16.22
N VAL A 216 -26.05 9.26 -15.21
CA VAL A 216 -26.40 8.01 -14.52
C VAL A 216 -27.84 7.66 -14.83
N ASP A 217 -28.09 6.55 -15.53
CA ASP A 217 -29.42 6.02 -15.79
C ASP A 217 -29.72 4.89 -14.78
N TYR A 218 -30.82 5.02 -14.04
CA TYR A 218 -31.31 4.10 -13.03
C TYR A 218 -32.75 3.64 -13.30
N ALA A 219 -33.20 3.77 -14.56
CA ALA A 219 -34.52 3.32 -14.96
C ALA A 219 -34.70 1.78 -14.93
N SER A 220 -33.60 1.05 -15.03
CA SER A 220 -33.55 -0.40 -14.95
C SER A 220 -32.86 -0.88 -13.68
N ASP A 221 -33.02 -2.18 -13.35
CA ASP A 221 -32.35 -2.80 -12.18
C ASP A 221 -30.81 -2.69 -12.25
N MET A 222 -30.25 -2.61 -13.46
CA MET A 222 -28.83 -2.37 -13.68
C MET A 222 -28.61 -0.92 -14.11
N ARG A 223 -27.80 -0.19 -13.33
CA ARG A 223 -27.48 1.21 -13.61
C ARG A 223 -26.56 1.33 -14.82
N ASN A 224 -26.78 2.36 -15.64
CA ASN A 224 -25.88 2.74 -16.71
C ASN A 224 -25.17 4.05 -16.34
N PHE A 225 -23.86 4.06 -16.55
CA PHE A 225 -22.99 5.19 -16.31
C PHE A 225 -22.34 5.61 -17.61
N SER A 226 -22.47 6.87 -17.99
CA SER A 226 -21.82 7.44 -19.17
C SER A 226 -21.20 8.76 -18.77
N PHE A 227 -19.87 8.83 -18.71
CA PHE A 227 -19.13 10.01 -18.29
C PHE A 227 -17.98 10.28 -19.25
N ASN A 228 -17.80 11.56 -19.53
CA ASN A 228 -16.58 12.13 -20.06
C ASN A 228 -15.94 12.96 -18.96
N THR A 229 -14.67 12.72 -18.67
CA THR A 229 -13.99 13.26 -17.50
C THR A 229 -12.62 13.77 -17.90
N GLU A 230 -12.36 15.05 -17.66
CA GLU A 230 -11.03 15.63 -17.72
C GLU A 230 -10.41 15.62 -16.33
N ILE A 231 -9.35 14.85 -16.18
CA ILE A 231 -8.60 14.73 -14.94
C ILE A 231 -7.31 15.55 -15.11
N GLN A 232 -7.25 16.71 -14.45
CA GLN A 232 -6.05 17.53 -14.42
C GLN A 232 -5.07 17.05 -13.36
N GLN A 233 -5.62 16.57 -12.22
CA GLN A 233 -4.84 16.04 -11.11
C GLN A 233 -5.66 15.01 -10.34
N LEU A 234 -5.05 13.85 -10.05
CA LEU A 234 -5.62 12.81 -9.21
C LEU A 234 -4.49 12.11 -8.44
N ASP A 235 -4.32 12.47 -7.17
CA ASP A 235 -3.34 11.84 -6.26
C ASP A 235 -3.95 10.58 -5.61
N PHE A 236 -3.59 9.41 -6.12
CA PHE A 236 -4.12 8.14 -5.62
C PHE A 236 -3.77 7.86 -4.15
N LYS A 237 -2.60 8.31 -3.70
CA LYS A 237 -2.12 8.09 -2.34
C LYS A 237 -2.83 8.97 -1.33
N ALA A 238 -2.95 10.26 -1.64
CA ALA A 238 -3.64 11.21 -0.77
C ALA A 238 -5.12 10.84 -0.61
N LEU A 239 -5.77 10.38 -1.70
CA LEU A 239 -7.18 9.98 -1.70
C LEU A 239 -7.44 8.60 -1.07
N GLY A 240 -6.42 7.80 -0.85
CA GLY A 240 -6.56 6.45 -0.29
C GLY A 240 -7.35 5.48 -1.18
N TRP A 241 -7.43 5.72 -2.49
CA TRP A 241 -8.29 4.95 -3.40
C TRP A 241 -7.72 3.58 -3.77
N LEU A 242 -6.41 3.41 -3.68
CA LEU A 242 -5.73 2.15 -4.00
C LEU A 242 -5.09 1.53 -2.76
N PRO A 243 -5.34 0.25 -2.47
CA PRO A 243 -4.65 -0.46 -1.40
C PRO A 243 -3.16 -0.57 -1.73
N ASN A 244 -2.29 -0.25 -0.78
CA ASN A 244 -0.82 -0.19 -0.91
C ASN A 244 -0.28 0.90 -1.85
N GLY A 245 -1.06 1.97 -2.00
CA GLY A 245 -0.78 3.27 -2.57
C GLY A 245 0.22 3.30 -3.73
N ILE A 246 -0.27 3.34 -4.96
CA ILE A 246 0.54 3.91 -6.04
C ILE A 246 0.83 5.34 -5.61
N ASP A 247 2.10 5.64 -5.33
CA ASP A 247 2.56 7.00 -5.02
C ASP A 247 2.71 7.73 -6.36
N GLY A 248 1.62 8.37 -6.81
CA GLY A 248 1.61 9.03 -8.10
C GLY A 248 0.39 9.89 -8.35
N ILE A 249 0.60 10.92 -9.15
CA ILE A 249 -0.43 11.86 -9.60
C ILE A 249 -0.77 11.53 -11.05
N PHE A 250 -2.03 11.25 -11.32
CA PHE A 250 -2.55 10.96 -12.64
C PHE A 250 -3.23 12.18 -13.26
N SER A 251 -3.06 12.36 -14.57
CA SER A 251 -3.84 13.28 -15.41
C SER A 251 -4.17 12.63 -16.75
N GLY A 252 -5.26 13.05 -17.39
CA GLY A 252 -5.70 12.53 -18.68
C GLY A 252 -7.20 12.67 -18.90
N SER A 253 -7.65 12.45 -20.13
CA SER A 253 -9.08 12.40 -20.49
C SER A 253 -9.60 10.98 -20.35
N VAL A 254 -10.76 10.81 -19.72
CA VAL A 254 -11.37 9.49 -19.44
C VAL A 254 -12.81 9.45 -19.91
N ASP A 255 -13.08 8.61 -20.90
CA ASP A 255 -14.43 8.28 -21.35
C ASP A 255 -14.88 6.94 -20.76
N LEU A 256 -16.01 6.95 -20.08
CA LEU A 256 -16.56 5.81 -19.37
C LEU A 256 -18.00 5.53 -19.81
N ALA A 257 -18.27 4.33 -20.29
CA ALA A 257 -19.61 3.84 -20.57
C ALA A 257 -19.81 2.45 -19.96
N LEU A 258 -20.32 2.40 -18.72
CA LEU A 258 -20.45 1.17 -17.93
C LEU A 258 -21.90 0.87 -17.56
N GLN A 259 -22.20 -0.40 -17.39
CA GLN A 259 -23.45 -0.91 -16.86
C GLN A 259 -23.15 -1.89 -15.72
N GLY A 260 -23.85 -1.76 -14.59
CA GLY A 260 -23.74 -2.64 -13.43
C GLY A 260 -23.92 -1.90 -12.12
N ASN A 261 -24.16 -2.65 -11.03
CA ASN A 261 -24.37 -2.08 -9.70
C ASN A 261 -23.11 -2.14 -8.81
N ASN A 262 -22.17 -3.01 -9.15
CA ASN A 262 -20.91 -3.19 -8.46
C ASN A 262 -19.83 -3.67 -9.44
N ILE A 263 -18.56 -3.69 -9.02
CA ILE A 263 -17.42 -4.04 -9.87
C ILE A 263 -17.50 -5.46 -10.45
N ASP A 264 -18.13 -6.38 -9.77
CA ASP A 264 -18.27 -7.77 -10.22
C ASP A 264 -19.32 -7.93 -11.33
N GLU A 265 -20.26 -7.01 -11.42
CA GLU A 265 -21.30 -6.97 -12.45
C GLU A 265 -20.96 -6.03 -13.60
N MET A 266 -20.05 -5.07 -13.39
CA MET A 266 -19.74 -4.04 -14.37
C MET A 266 -19.29 -4.61 -15.71
N ILE A 267 -19.94 -4.18 -16.77
CA ILE A 267 -19.59 -4.38 -18.17
C ILE A 267 -19.63 -3.03 -18.88
N GLY A 268 -18.92 -2.89 -19.97
CA GLY A 268 -18.88 -1.64 -20.76
C GLY A 268 -17.47 -1.29 -21.23
N ASP A 269 -17.29 -0.01 -21.51
CA ASP A 269 -16.09 0.55 -22.12
C ASP A 269 -15.49 1.63 -21.21
N LEU A 270 -14.16 1.59 -21.13
CA LEU A 270 -13.32 2.64 -20.56
C LEU A 270 -12.27 2.99 -21.62
N TYR A 271 -12.15 4.29 -21.91
CA TYR A 271 -11.09 4.85 -22.74
C TYR A 271 -10.36 5.91 -21.93
N ILE A 272 -9.04 5.91 -22.01
CA ILE A 272 -8.19 6.94 -21.42
C ILE A 272 -7.30 7.45 -22.54
N ASP A 273 -7.31 8.75 -22.77
CA ASP A 273 -6.48 9.42 -23.75
C ASP A 273 -5.52 10.39 -23.06
N GLU A 274 -4.31 10.53 -23.63
CA GLU A 274 -3.26 11.43 -23.16
C GLU A 274 -2.92 11.24 -21.66
N GLY A 275 -2.94 9.98 -21.20
CA GLY A 275 -2.68 9.66 -19.80
C GLY A 275 -1.25 9.95 -19.37
N THR A 276 -1.09 10.60 -18.23
CA THR A 276 0.21 10.85 -17.60
C THR A 276 0.14 10.49 -16.13
N LEU A 277 1.12 9.72 -15.66
CA LEU A 277 1.30 9.37 -14.25
C LEU A 277 2.67 9.87 -13.79
N ILE A 278 2.68 10.78 -12.84
CA ILE A 278 3.88 11.34 -12.22
C ILE A 278 4.12 10.61 -10.90
N THR A 279 5.25 9.92 -10.78
CA THR A 279 5.69 9.24 -9.55
C THR A 279 6.96 9.92 -9.01
N PRO A 280 7.37 9.68 -7.75
CA PRO A 280 8.63 10.19 -7.25
C PRO A 280 9.82 9.74 -8.14
N GLY A 281 10.40 10.69 -8.86
CA GLY A 281 11.58 10.47 -9.71
C GLY A 281 11.31 10.12 -11.17
N GLN A 282 10.06 9.86 -11.59
CA GLN A 282 9.79 9.52 -12.99
C GLN A 282 8.36 9.89 -13.44
N THR A 283 8.24 10.33 -14.70
CA THR A 283 6.96 10.59 -15.36
C THR A 283 6.72 9.54 -16.46
N TYR A 284 5.54 8.96 -16.45
CA TYR A 284 5.06 7.99 -17.42
C TYR A 284 3.91 8.58 -18.22
N SER A 285 4.03 8.60 -19.53
CA SER A 285 2.96 9.05 -20.41
C SER A 285 2.61 7.97 -21.41
N PHE A 286 1.34 7.86 -21.75
CA PHE A 286 0.81 6.98 -22.77
C PHE A 286 -0.27 7.70 -23.60
N SER A 287 -0.36 7.37 -24.86
CA SER A 287 -1.26 8.03 -25.80
C SER A 287 -2.70 7.62 -25.59
N SER A 288 -2.95 6.32 -25.44
CA SER A 288 -4.30 5.80 -25.20
C SER A 288 -4.31 4.46 -24.48
N LEU A 289 -5.38 4.20 -23.75
CA LEU A 289 -5.70 2.90 -23.13
C LEU A 289 -7.19 2.65 -23.24
N SER A 290 -7.58 1.52 -23.82
CA SER A 290 -8.96 1.06 -23.78
C SER A 290 -9.12 -0.24 -22.99
N ALA A 291 -10.19 -0.33 -22.22
CA ALA A 291 -10.61 -1.56 -21.53
C ALA A 291 -12.09 -1.80 -21.81
N GLN A 292 -12.41 -2.95 -22.40
CA GLN A 292 -13.77 -3.30 -22.81
C GLN A 292 -14.19 -4.61 -22.13
N SER A 293 -15.26 -4.55 -21.35
CA SER A 293 -15.84 -5.71 -20.66
C SER A 293 -17.20 -6.07 -21.26
N ARG A 294 -17.38 -7.31 -21.66
CA ARG A 294 -18.63 -7.82 -22.24
C ARG A 294 -19.00 -9.17 -21.63
N LEU A 295 -20.29 -9.47 -21.56
CA LEU A 295 -20.79 -10.82 -21.27
C LEU A 295 -21.20 -11.49 -22.56
N THR A 296 -20.55 -12.61 -22.91
CA THR A 296 -20.84 -13.40 -24.10
C THR A 296 -21.04 -14.85 -23.70
N ASN A 297 -22.23 -15.40 -23.92
CA ASN A 297 -22.60 -16.76 -23.56
C ASN A 297 -22.35 -17.11 -22.06
N GLY A 298 -22.58 -16.15 -21.18
CA GLY A 298 -22.37 -16.29 -19.73
C GLY A 298 -20.91 -16.17 -19.27
N LEU A 299 -19.98 -15.89 -20.18
CA LEU A 299 -18.58 -15.62 -19.86
C LEU A 299 -18.30 -14.12 -19.97
N ARG A 300 -17.51 -13.62 -19.05
CA ARG A 300 -16.93 -12.27 -19.15
C ARG A 300 -15.75 -12.31 -20.09
N VAL A 301 -15.75 -11.39 -21.04
CA VAL A 301 -14.64 -11.11 -21.96
C VAL A 301 -14.16 -9.70 -21.66
N LEU A 302 -12.94 -9.55 -21.12
CA LEU A 302 -12.29 -8.27 -20.89
C LEU A 302 -11.13 -8.13 -21.86
N ASN A 303 -11.23 -7.14 -22.74
CA ASN A 303 -10.18 -6.79 -23.70
C ASN A 303 -9.51 -5.49 -23.25
N ILE A 304 -8.18 -5.50 -23.15
CA ILE A 304 -7.35 -4.33 -22.83
C ILE A 304 -6.46 -4.06 -24.04
N ASN A 305 -6.45 -2.82 -24.50
CA ASN A 305 -5.65 -2.44 -25.64
C ASN A 305 -5.01 -1.07 -25.45
N SER A 306 -3.70 -1.06 -25.51
CA SER A 306 -2.85 0.13 -25.52
C SER A 306 -1.48 -0.25 -26.10
N ASP A 307 -0.99 0.56 -27.02
CA ASP A 307 0.35 0.35 -27.60
C ASP A 307 1.46 0.70 -26.60
N ASP A 308 1.18 1.56 -25.62
CA ASP A 308 2.15 2.06 -24.64
C ASP A 308 2.12 1.30 -23.31
N VAL A 309 0.98 0.64 -22.99
CA VAL A 309 0.71 0.04 -21.67
C VAL A 309 0.67 -1.47 -21.72
N ALA A 310 -0.36 -2.01 -22.37
CA ALA A 310 -0.57 -3.45 -22.48
C ALA A 310 -1.62 -3.77 -23.55
N THR A 311 -1.43 -4.90 -24.20
CA THR A 311 -2.51 -5.56 -24.93
C THR A 311 -2.84 -6.87 -24.26
N GLY A 312 -4.15 -7.17 -24.10
CA GLY A 312 -4.51 -8.40 -23.42
C GLY A 312 -5.97 -8.76 -23.47
N LEU A 313 -6.23 -10.02 -23.16
CA LEU A 313 -7.56 -10.61 -23.17
C LEU A 313 -7.72 -11.46 -21.91
N VAL A 314 -8.84 -11.28 -21.21
CA VAL A 314 -9.26 -12.12 -20.08
C VAL A 314 -10.64 -12.69 -20.41
N ILE A 315 -10.79 -14.01 -20.32
CA ILE A 315 -12.06 -14.68 -20.58
C ILE A 315 -12.36 -15.66 -19.45
N GLY A 316 -13.58 -15.69 -18.97
CA GLY A 316 -13.99 -16.66 -17.98
C GLY A 316 -15.26 -16.31 -17.24
N ASN A 317 -15.64 -17.20 -16.33
CA ASN A 317 -16.64 -16.91 -15.32
C ASN A 317 -15.90 -16.51 -14.05
N PHE A 318 -15.71 -15.23 -13.82
CA PHE A 318 -14.96 -14.72 -12.68
C PHE A 318 -15.53 -13.41 -12.15
N LYS A 319 -15.35 -13.20 -10.86
CA LYS A 319 -15.56 -11.92 -10.20
C LYS A 319 -14.23 -11.21 -10.05
N PRO A 320 -14.07 -9.98 -10.55
CA PRO A 320 -12.85 -9.20 -10.38
C PRO A 320 -12.38 -9.09 -8.92
N SER A 321 -13.31 -8.93 -7.98
CA SER A 321 -13.01 -8.86 -6.54
C SER A 321 -12.40 -10.15 -5.95
N GLU A 322 -12.66 -11.32 -6.57
CA GLU A 322 -12.21 -12.62 -6.09
C GLU A 322 -10.97 -13.17 -6.82
N MET A 323 -10.37 -12.43 -7.78
CA MET A 323 -9.24 -12.91 -8.60
C MET A 323 -8.06 -13.45 -7.77
N GLY A 324 -7.70 -12.74 -6.69
CA GLY A 324 -6.63 -13.19 -5.79
C GLY A 324 -6.96 -14.50 -5.06
N VAL A 325 -8.23 -14.71 -4.69
CA VAL A 325 -8.71 -15.93 -4.03
C VAL A 325 -8.73 -17.10 -5.02
N ILE A 326 -9.16 -16.85 -6.27
CA ILE A 326 -9.13 -17.84 -7.36
C ILE A 326 -7.72 -18.40 -7.54
N ALA A 327 -6.71 -17.53 -7.63
CA ALA A 327 -5.32 -17.94 -7.80
C ALA A 327 -4.78 -18.70 -6.58
N LYS A 328 -5.04 -18.20 -5.36
CA LYS A 328 -4.63 -18.86 -4.11
C LYS A 328 -5.24 -20.25 -3.95
N ASN A 329 -6.54 -20.39 -4.24
CA ASN A 329 -7.22 -21.68 -4.13
C ASN A 329 -6.70 -22.67 -5.18
N ALA A 330 -6.46 -22.23 -6.41
CA ALA A 330 -5.95 -23.11 -7.46
C ALA A 330 -4.53 -23.64 -7.16
N LEU A 331 -3.63 -22.79 -6.67
CA LEU A 331 -2.30 -23.20 -6.23
C LEU A 331 -2.34 -24.02 -4.94
N GLY A 332 -3.11 -23.57 -3.96
CA GLY A 332 -3.22 -24.22 -2.66
C GLY A 332 -3.81 -25.63 -2.76
N SER A 333 -4.73 -25.87 -3.70
CA SER A 333 -5.35 -27.18 -3.92
C SER A 333 -4.37 -28.30 -4.26
N GLN A 334 -3.11 -27.97 -4.60
CA GLN A 334 -2.03 -28.93 -4.78
C GLN A 334 -1.57 -29.56 -3.46
N PHE A 335 -1.86 -28.91 -2.33
CA PHE A 335 -1.46 -29.37 -1.00
C PHE A 335 -2.69 -29.87 -0.24
N LYS A 336 -2.68 -31.12 0.23
CA LYS A 336 -3.82 -31.76 0.91
C LYS A 336 -4.30 -31.02 2.16
N ARG A 337 -3.39 -30.32 2.83
CA ARG A 337 -3.66 -29.58 4.07
C ARG A 337 -4.08 -28.13 3.85
N TYR A 338 -4.09 -27.68 2.60
CA TYR A 338 -4.57 -26.35 2.27
C TYR A 338 -6.07 -26.25 2.53
N LYS A 339 -6.49 -25.22 3.25
CA LYS A 339 -7.91 -24.91 3.47
C LYS A 339 -8.33 -23.85 2.45
N PRO A 340 -9.22 -24.19 1.49
CA PRO A 340 -9.67 -23.23 0.51
C PRO A 340 -10.33 -22.02 1.15
N LEU A 341 -10.00 -20.82 0.66
CA LEU A 341 -10.70 -19.61 1.02
C LEU A 341 -12.07 -19.57 0.37
N HIS A 342 -13.02 -18.92 1.04
CA HIS A 342 -14.38 -18.77 0.50
C HIS A 342 -14.35 -17.98 -0.80
N MET A 343 -15.07 -18.48 -1.82
CA MET A 343 -15.24 -17.82 -3.12
C MET A 343 -16.54 -18.28 -3.78
N SER A 344 -17.01 -17.52 -4.76
CA SER A 344 -18.18 -17.90 -5.57
C SER A 344 -17.90 -19.19 -6.35
N PRO A 345 -18.93 -20.06 -6.55
CA PRO A 345 -18.74 -21.34 -7.23
C PRO A 345 -18.43 -21.18 -8.73
N ASN A 346 -17.84 -22.23 -9.32
CA ASN A 346 -17.60 -22.38 -10.76
C ASN A 346 -16.79 -21.26 -11.41
N GLN A 347 -15.97 -20.55 -10.66
CA GLN A 347 -15.09 -19.52 -11.24
C GLN A 347 -13.90 -20.13 -11.96
N HIS A 348 -13.61 -19.54 -13.10
CA HIS A 348 -12.40 -19.82 -13.90
C HIS A 348 -12.03 -18.59 -14.71
N VAL A 349 -10.75 -18.48 -15.03
CA VAL A 349 -10.20 -17.37 -15.81
C VAL A 349 -9.08 -17.84 -16.72
N ASP A 350 -9.17 -17.48 -17.99
CA ASP A 350 -8.12 -17.60 -18.99
C ASP A 350 -7.65 -16.19 -19.37
N PHE A 351 -6.35 -15.96 -19.41
CA PHE A 351 -5.82 -14.65 -19.74
C PHE A 351 -4.55 -14.74 -20.58
N ASN A 352 -4.34 -13.67 -21.35
CA ASN A 352 -3.17 -13.49 -22.19
C ASN A 352 -2.85 -12.00 -22.28
N PHE A 353 -1.65 -11.59 -21.88
CA PHE A 353 -1.19 -10.21 -21.88
C PHE A 353 0.18 -10.09 -22.54
N ASN A 354 0.36 -9.00 -23.26
CA ASN A 354 1.66 -8.48 -23.65
C ASN A 354 1.82 -7.09 -23.00
N LEU A 355 2.73 -6.99 -22.05
CA LEU A 355 2.97 -5.78 -21.26
C LEU A 355 4.07 -4.95 -21.90
N ARG A 356 3.91 -3.62 -21.82
CA ARG A 356 4.94 -2.64 -22.14
C ARG A 356 5.61 -2.17 -20.86
N GLY A 357 6.93 -2.10 -20.88
CA GLY A 357 7.74 -1.94 -19.67
C GLY A 357 7.51 -0.68 -18.85
N LYS A 358 7.19 0.41 -19.52
CA LYS A 358 7.04 1.72 -18.88
C LYS A 358 6.01 1.75 -17.76
N ILE A 359 4.87 1.09 -17.96
CA ILE A 359 3.77 1.15 -16.99
C ILE A 359 3.90 0.17 -15.82
N ALA A 360 4.53 -0.98 -16.04
CA ALA A 360 4.76 -1.90 -14.92
C ALA A 360 5.57 -1.22 -13.82
N SER A 361 6.57 -0.43 -14.19
CA SER A 361 7.35 0.37 -13.24
C SER A 361 6.47 1.34 -12.44
N ALA A 362 5.52 2.00 -13.11
CA ALA A 362 4.59 2.91 -12.45
C ALA A 362 3.65 2.20 -11.47
N LEU A 363 3.04 1.09 -11.89
CA LEU A 363 2.10 0.30 -11.08
C LEU A 363 2.75 -0.32 -9.83
N PHE A 364 4.06 -0.58 -9.87
CA PHE A 364 4.83 -1.15 -8.76
C PHE A 364 5.68 -0.11 -8.02
N GLY A 365 5.36 1.19 -8.13
CA GLY A 365 6.03 2.27 -7.41
C GLY A 365 7.53 2.40 -7.74
N GLY A 366 7.94 2.06 -8.96
CA GLY A 366 9.35 2.09 -9.40
C GLY A 366 10.22 0.95 -8.88
N VAL A 367 9.70 0.08 -8.01
CA VAL A 367 10.44 -1.06 -7.43
C VAL A 367 10.69 -2.14 -8.48
N VAL A 368 9.75 -2.33 -9.41
CA VAL A 368 9.84 -3.31 -10.51
C VAL A 368 9.82 -2.58 -11.84
N SER A 369 10.83 -2.83 -12.67
CA SER A 369 10.86 -2.41 -14.07
C SER A 369 10.83 -3.63 -14.97
N LEU A 370 9.96 -3.64 -15.96
CA LEU A 370 9.85 -4.68 -16.97
C LEU A 370 10.37 -4.16 -18.31
N ASP A 371 10.92 -5.04 -19.12
CA ASP A 371 11.19 -4.75 -20.52
C ASP A 371 9.90 -4.80 -21.36
N ASP A 372 9.87 -4.07 -22.46
CA ASP A 372 8.83 -4.20 -23.47
C ASP A 372 8.76 -5.66 -23.97
N ASN A 373 7.56 -6.11 -24.36
CA ASN A 373 7.30 -7.49 -24.77
C ASN A 373 7.37 -8.54 -23.64
N THR A 374 7.07 -8.13 -22.41
CA THR A 374 6.80 -9.09 -21.34
C THR A 374 5.46 -9.77 -21.58
N PHE A 375 5.52 -11.07 -21.85
CA PHE A 375 4.36 -11.89 -22.15
C PHE A 375 3.90 -12.67 -20.93
N ILE A 376 2.59 -12.64 -20.65
CA ILE A 376 1.97 -13.38 -19.53
C ILE A 376 0.72 -14.09 -20.06
N LYS A 377 0.66 -15.41 -19.92
CA LYS A 377 -0.52 -16.21 -20.27
C LYS A 377 -0.86 -17.18 -19.15
N GLY A 378 -2.15 -17.36 -18.87
CA GLY A 378 -2.55 -18.30 -17.85
C GLY A 378 -3.95 -18.83 -18.01
N SER A 379 -4.23 -19.91 -17.26
CA SER A 379 -5.54 -20.55 -17.14
C SER A 379 -5.68 -21.04 -15.69
N ILE A 380 -6.69 -20.56 -15.00
CA ILE A 380 -6.90 -20.85 -13.56
C ILE A 380 -8.33 -21.36 -13.38
N LYS A 381 -8.46 -22.56 -12.81
CA LYS A 381 -9.76 -23.19 -12.52
C LYS A 381 -9.66 -23.98 -11.19
N PRO A 382 -9.99 -23.37 -10.05
CA PRO A 382 -9.81 -24.00 -8.74
C PRO A 382 -10.61 -25.31 -8.57
N SER A 383 -11.83 -25.40 -9.15
CA SER A 383 -12.64 -26.63 -9.12
C SER A 383 -11.92 -27.85 -9.72
N ASP A 384 -11.04 -27.63 -10.66
CA ASP A 384 -10.28 -28.68 -11.33
C ASP A 384 -8.83 -28.75 -10.80
N SER A 385 -8.50 -28.02 -9.76
CA SER A 385 -7.10 -27.85 -9.28
C SER A 385 -6.16 -27.44 -10.41
N LEU A 386 -6.66 -26.63 -11.35
CA LEU A 386 -5.91 -26.17 -12.51
C LEU A 386 -5.31 -24.79 -12.24
N PHE A 387 -3.99 -24.73 -12.33
CA PHE A 387 -3.25 -23.49 -12.40
C PHE A 387 -2.18 -23.62 -13.49
N LYS A 388 -2.35 -22.88 -14.58
CA LYS A 388 -1.35 -22.74 -15.65
C LYS A 388 -0.91 -21.29 -15.72
N LEU A 389 0.39 -21.08 -15.77
CA LEU A 389 1.00 -19.77 -15.96
C LEU A 389 2.25 -19.89 -16.82
N GLU A 390 2.37 -19.06 -17.82
CA GLU A 390 3.55 -18.86 -18.62
C GLU A 390 3.91 -17.37 -18.60
N VAL A 391 5.13 -17.04 -18.20
CA VAL A 391 5.68 -15.69 -18.23
C VAL A 391 6.98 -15.73 -19.00
N ARG A 392 7.15 -14.82 -19.94
CA ARG A 392 8.41 -14.56 -20.64
C ARG A 392 8.69 -13.08 -20.58
N ALA A 393 9.85 -12.73 -20.03
CA ALA A 393 10.30 -11.34 -19.95
C ALA A 393 11.76 -11.25 -20.38
N PRO A 394 12.10 -10.43 -21.39
CA PRO A 394 13.49 -10.26 -21.81
C PRO A 394 14.36 -9.72 -20.66
N SER A 395 13.83 -8.80 -19.87
CA SER A 395 14.47 -8.30 -18.65
C SER A 395 13.44 -7.85 -17.63
N ILE A 396 13.74 -8.11 -16.35
CA ILE A 396 13.03 -7.56 -15.19
C ILE A 396 14.08 -6.99 -14.25
N ALA A 397 13.91 -5.73 -13.81
CA ALA A 397 14.69 -5.19 -12.72
C ALA A 397 13.81 -5.08 -11.47
N VAL A 398 14.30 -5.55 -10.33
CA VAL A 398 13.67 -5.42 -9.01
C VAL A 398 14.69 -4.76 -8.08
N ASN A 399 14.43 -3.52 -7.70
CA ASN A 399 15.43 -2.67 -7.04
C ASN A 399 16.75 -2.64 -7.84
N ASN A 400 17.83 -3.08 -7.20
CA ASN A 400 19.17 -3.14 -7.81
C ASN A 400 19.52 -4.53 -8.40
N THR A 401 18.53 -5.42 -8.53
CA THR A 401 18.72 -6.75 -9.12
C THR A 401 18.07 -6.82 -10.49
N GLN A 402 18.83 -7.18 -11.50
CA GLN A 402 18.36 -7.39 -12.87
C GLN A 402 18.28 -8.89 -13.19
N LEU A 403 17.14 -9.31 -13.72
CA LEU A 403 16.86 -10.66 -14.21
C LEU A 403 16.74 -10.60 -15.73
N ASN A 404 17.66 -11.17 -16.47
CA ASN A 404 17.66 -11.19 -17.93
C ASN A 404 17.21 -12.56 -18.44
N GLY A 405 16.37 -12.59 -19.45
CA GLY A 405 15.90 -13.81 -20.08
C GLY A 405 15.00 -14.67 -19.20
N LEU A 406 14.08 -14.03 -18.42
CA LEU A 406 13.15 -14.79 -17.57
C LEU A 406 12.14 -15.59 -18.41
N SER A 407 12.07 -16.88 -18.14
CA SER A 407 11.00 -17.79 -18.59
C SER A 407 10.46 -18.57 -17.39
N LEU A 408 9.20 -18.35 -17.05
CA LEU A 408 8.48 -19.10 -16.01
C LEU A 408 7.37 -19.92 -16.67
N LYS A 409 7.28 -21.19 -16.32
CA LYS A 409 6.17 -22.06 -16.73
C LYS A 409 5.69 -22.87 -15.54
N ILE A 410 4.38 -22.82 -15.28
CA ILE A 410 3.68 -23.62 -14.27
C ILE A 410 2.52 -24.36 -14.95
N ASP A 411 2.37 -25.65 -14.69
CA ASP A 411 1.22 -26.46 -15.13
C ASP A 411 0.90 -27.55 -14.11
N THR A 412 -0.16 -27.33 -13.33
CA THR A 412 -0.59 -28.26 -12.25
C THR A 412 -1.39 -29.46 -12.75
N LYS A 413 -1.72 -29.53 -14.06
CA LYS A 413 -2.46 -30.65 -14.67
C LYS A 413 -1.59 -31.81 -15.17
N GLN A 414 -0.29 -31.63 -15.10
CA GLN A 414 0.61 -32.74 -15.38
C GLN A 414 0.47 -33.81 -14.29
N PRO A 415 0.73 -35.11 -14.58
CA PRO A 415 0.69 -36.18 -13.57
C PRO A 415 1.57 -35.89 -12.36
N ILE A 416 2.63 -35.11 -12.56
CA ILE A 416 3.49 -34.50 -11.56
C ILE A 416 3.40 -33.00 -11.76
N TYR A 417 3.19 -32.26 -10.67
CA TYR A 417 3.22 -30.80 -10.74
C TYR A 417 4.58 -30.33 -11.26
N HIS A 418 4.55 -29.61 -12.37
CA HIS A 418 5.76 -29.05 -12.98
C HIS A 418 5.71 -27.54 -12.94
N SER A 419 6.74 -26.96 -12.34
CA SER A 419 7.10 -25.57 -12.63
C SER A 419 8.56 -25.52 -13.03
N ASN A 420 8.85 -24.69 -14.01
CA ASN A 420 10.20 -24.41 -14.47
C ASN A 420 10.37 -22.88 -14.54
N ILE A 421 11.40 -22.40 -13.86
CA ILE A 421 11.86 -21.01 -13.94
C ILE A 421 13.25 -21.05 -14.51
N ARG A 422 13.46 -20.38 -15.66
CA ARG A 422 14.78 -20.20 -16.26
C ARG A 422 15.09 -18.72 -16.34
N ILE A 423 16.30 -18.33 -15.97
CA ILE A 423 16.81 -16.97 -16.03
C ILE A 423 18.23 -17.05 -16.58
N ASP A 424 18.49 -16.39 -17.71
CA ASP A 424 19.81 -16.45 -18.34
C ASP A 424 20.89 -15.77 -17.50
N GLU A 425 20.57 -14.63 -16.86
CA GLU A 425 21.47 -13.92 -15.96
C GLU A 425 20.68 -13.24 -14.82
N ILE A 426 21.10 -13.43 -13.58
CA ILE A 426 20.72 -12.61 -12.44
C ILE A 426 21.93 -11.73 -12.08
N ALA A 427 21.78 -10.41 -12.26
CA ALA A 427 22.82 -9.44 -11.94
C ALA A 427 22.43 -8.60 -10.73
N THR A 428 23.27 -8.65 -9.69
CA THR A 428 23.20 -7.78 -8.52
C THR A 428 24.42 -6.85 -8.51
N PRO A 429 24.47 -5.78 -7.70
CA PRO A 429 25.65 -4.93 -7.56
C PRO A 429 26.92 -5.67 -7.11
N LYS A 430 26.75 -6.85 -6.46
CA LYS A 430 27.84 -7.60 -5.83
C LYS A 430 28.17 -8.92 -6.53
N ALA A 431 27.22 -9.50 -7.28
CA ALA A 431 27.38 -10.83 -7.88
C ALA A 431 26.53 -11.00 -9.13
N LYS A 432 26.98 -11.89 -10.02
CA LYS A 432 26.21 -12.37 -11.15
C LYS A 432 26.06 -13.87 -11.09
N LEU A 433 24.86 -14.37 -11.38
CA LEU A 433 24.55 -15.78 -11.54
C LEU A 433 24.07 -15.98 -12.99
N TYR A 434 24.45 -17.09 -13.58
CA TYR A 434 24.17 -17.41 -14.97
C TYR A 434 23.42 -18.73 -15.09
N ASP A 435 22.63 -18.86 -16.15
CA ASP A 435 21.92 -20.09 -16.49
C ASP A 435 21.13 -20.67 -15.30
N VAL A 436 20.44 -19.77 -14.57
CA VAL A 436 19.66 -20.16 -13.39
C VAL A 436 18.44 -20.94 -13.83
N GLU A 437 18.32 -22.20 -13.40
CA GLU A 437 17.15 -23.03 -13.65
C GLU A 437 16.59 -23.56 -12.33
N TRP A 438 15.29 -23.36 -12.11
CA TRP A 438 14.56 -23.92 -10.98
C TRP A 438 13.43 -24.81 -11.48
N ILE A 439 13.61 -26.12 -11.33
CA ILE A 439 12.66 -27.15 -11.73
C ILE A 439 11.96 -27.69 -10.49
N ASN A 440 10.63 -27.82 -10.55
CA ASN A 440 9.86 -28.38 -9.45
C ASN A 440 8.98 -29.53 -9.92
N ALA A 441 8.83 -30.52 -9.03
CA ALA A 441 7.91 -31.62 -9.20
C ALA A 441 7.19 -31.90 -7.88
N GLN A 442 5.89 -32.05 -7.90
CA GLN A 442 5.11 -32.42 -6.73
C GLN A 442 4.94 -33.92 -6.68
N VAL A 443 5.31 -34.52 -5.56
CA VAL A 443 5.07 -35.93 -5.24
C VAL A 443 4.32 -36.02 -3.93
N SER A 444 3.12 -36.55 -3.95
CA SER A 444 2.20 -36.60 -2.82
C SER A 444 1.89 -35.19 -2.29
N ASP A 445 2.33 -34.85 -1.07
CA ASP A 445 2.08 -33.56 -0.42
C ASP A 445 3.36 -32.70 -0.29
N LYS A 446 4.40 -33.06 -1.02
CA LYS A 446 5.68 -32.34 -1.04
C LYS A 446 5.99 -31.84 -2.44
N LEU A 447 6.40 -30.59 -2.54
CA LEU A 447 6.96 -29.98 -3.73
C LEU A 447 8.48 -30.08 -3.67
N TYR A 448 9.06 -30.95 -4.48
CA TYR A 448 10.50 -31.08 -4.62
C TYR A 448 11.00 -30.08 -5.64
N GLY A 449 12.05 -29.36 -5.30
CA GLY A 449 12.69 -28.36 -6.15
C GLY A 449 14.16 -28.67 -6.36
N ARG A 450 14.65 -28.38 -7.56
CA ARG A 450 16.07 -28.39 -7.91
C ARG A 450 16.43 -27.07 -8.55
N ILE A 451 17.36 -26.36 -7.93
CA ILE A 451 17.91 -25.10 -8.44
C ILE A 451 19.32 -25.37 -8.92
N GLU A 452 19.60 -24.96 -10.15
CA GLU A 452 20.92 -25.01 -10.77
C GLU A 452 21.34 -23.63 -11.21
N PHE A 453 22.62 -23.28 -11.07
CA PHE A 453 23.17 -22.02 -11.57
C PHE A 453 24.67 -22.05 -11.73
N GLY A 454 25.20 -21.25 -12.64
CA GLY A 454 26.62 -21.00 -12.83
C GLY A 454 27.09 -19.73 -12.13
N ALA A 455 28.29 -19.73 -11.56
CA ALA A 455 28.94 -18.53 -11.05
C ALA A 455 29.62 -17.69 -12.16
N ALA A 456 29.74 -18.24 -13.36
CA ALA A 456 30.23 -17.58 -14.56
C ALA A 456 29.46 -18.10 -15.79
N LYS A 457 29.47 -17.34 -16.84
CA LYS A 457 28.90 -17.77 -18.14
C LYS A 457 29.67 -19.00 -18.63
N GLU A 458 28.94 -20.05 -18.99
CA GLU A 458 29.53 -21.35 -19.39
C GLU A 458 30.42 -21.99 -18.30
N ALA A 459 30.03 -21.83 -17.03
CA ALA A 459 30.76 -22.42 -15.90
C ALA A 459 30.83 -23.96 -16.04
N LYS A 460 32.00 -24.53 -15.76
CA LYS A 460 32.17 -25.99 -15.73
C LYS A 460 31.52 -26.62 -14.50
N ASP A 461 31.57 -25.91 -13.38
CA ASP A 461 31.01 -26.32 -12.10
C ASP A 461 29.63 -25.69 -11.93
N ILE A 462 28.59 -26.50 -11.90
CA ILE A 462 27.22 -26.09 -11.70
C ILE A 462 26.86 -26.21 -10.24
N ASN A 463 26.40 -25.09 -9.66
CA ASN A 463 25.85 -25.06 -8.32
C ASN A 463 24.47 -25.70 -8.31
N ILE A 464 24.19 -26.54 -7.32
CA ILE A 464 22.94 -27.29 -7.22
C ILE A 464 22.43 -27.20 -5.79
N ILE A 465 21.11 -26.87 -5.66
CA ILE A 465 20.38 -26.90 -4.40
C ILE A 465 19.11 -27.73 -4.61
N ASN A 466 18.97 -28.83 -3.91
CA ASN A 466 17.75 -29.63 -3.88
C ASN A 466 16.92 -29.30 -2.65
N THR A 467 15.63 -29.08 -2.82
CA THR A 467 14.71 -28.65 -1.78
C THR A 467 13.45 -29.51 -1.74
N ALA A 468 12.78 -29.55 -0.60
CA ALA A 468 11.42 -30.08 -0.47
C ALA A 468 10.58 -29.09 0.35
N PHE A 469 9.45 -28.68 -0.23
CA PHE A 469 8.50 -27.77 0.41
C PHE A 469 7.20 -28.50 0.76
N THR A 470 6.67 -28.21 1.93
CA THR A 470 5.34 -28.71 2.37
C THR A 470 4.68 -27.71 3.33
N ILE A 471 3.39 -27.90 3.58
CA ILE A 471 2.63 -27.18 4.60
C ILE A 471 2.22 -28.18 5.67
N ASN A 472 2.51 -27.90 6.95
CA ASN A 472 2.16 -28.79 8.05
C ASN A 472 0.72 -28.59 8.54
N ASP A 473 0.29 -29.38 9.56
CA ASP A 473 -1.05 -29.33 10.14
C ASP A 473 -1.40 -27.99 10.80
N SER A 474 -0.39 -27.23 11.22
CA SER A 474 -0.52 -25.89 11.80
C SER A 474 -0.50 -24.77 10.76
N ALA A 475 -0.62 -25.10 9.48
CA ALA A 475 -0.54 -24.18 8.33
C ALA A 475 0.81 -23.44 8.21
N GLN A 476 1.88 -23.99 8.79
CA GLN A 476 3.23 -23.45 8.62
C GLN A 476 3.85 -23.97 7.32
N ALA A 477 4.50 -23.10 6.58
CA ALA A 477 5.34 -23.45 5.45
C ALA A 477 6.66 -24.06 5.95
N ILE A 478 7.05 -25.19 5.40
CA ILE A 478 8.29 -25.88 5.72
C ILE A 478 9.08 -26.07 4.43
N LEU A 479 10.27 -25.52 4.37
CA LEU A 479 11.24 -25.71 3.30
C LEU A 479 12.44 -26.46 3.85
N GLU A 480 12.65 -27.71 3.40
CA GLU A 480 13.82 -28.52 3.71
C GLU A 480 14.84 -28.40 2.58
N ILE A 481 16.10 -28.19 2.91
CA ILE A 481 17.21 -28.33 1.95
C ILE A 481 17.67 -29.77 1.98
N GLN A 482 17.42 -30.50 0.90
CA GLN A 482 17.63 -31.94 0.80
C GLN A 482 19.09 -32.28 0.52
N ASP A 483 19.72 -31.53 -0.37
CA ASP A 483 21.09 -31.70 -0.78
C ASP A 483 21.62 -30.44 -1.45
N VAL A 484 22.93 -30.22 -1.36
CA VAL A 484 23.62 -29.06 -1.91
C VAL A 484 24.96 -29.47 -2.49
N ALA A 485 25.29 -28.90 -3.64
CA ALA A 485 26.64 -28.85 -4.17
C ALA A 485 26.92 -27.42 -4.64
N LEU A 486 27.60 -26.63 -3.82
CA LEU A 486 27.99 -25.25 -4.16
C LEU A 486 29.51 -25.20 -4.34
N PHE A 487 29.94 -24.47 -5.37
CA PHE A 487 31.33 -24.30 -5.70
C PHE A 487 31.77 -22.85 -5.45
N PHE A 488 32.71 -22.69 -4.51
CA PHE A 488 33.34 -21.41 -4.22
C PHE A 488 34.86 -21.59 -4.41
N ASN A 489 35.44 -20.87 -5.37
CA ASN A 489 36.88 -21.00 -5.72
C ASN A 489 37.32 -22.47 -5.92
N ASN A 490 36.53 -23.27 -6.64
CA ASN A 490 36.70 -24.70 -6.91
C ASN A 490 36.59 -25.61 -5.65
N ASN A 491 36.26 -25.07 -4.48
CA ASN A 491 35.93 -25.85 -3.31
C ASN A 491 34.46 -26.22 -3.32
N ARG A 492 34.17 -27.53 -3.28
CA ARG A 492 32.80 -28.03 -3.23
C ARG A 492 32.29 -28.03 -1.80
N TRP A 493 31.23 -27.26 -1.56
CA TRP A 493 30.50 -27.23 -0.30
C TRP A 493 29.26 -28.11 -0.38
N THR A 494 29.03 -28.94 0.67
CA THR A 494 27.90 -29.86 0.78
C THR A 494 27.22 -29.70 2.14
N ILE A 495 26.09 -30.39 2.36
CA ILE A 495 25.41 -30.44 3.66
C ILE A 495 25.80 -31.74 4.40
N ASP A 496 26.14 -31.60 5.67
CA ASP A 496 26.27 -32.77 6.57
C ASP A 496 24.89 -33.13 7.13
N LYS A 497 24.39 -34.30 6.71
CA LYS A 497 23.07 -34.82 7.13
C LYS A 497 23.07 -35.50 8.51
N GLN A 498 24.20 -35.64 9.17
CA GLN A 498 24.25 -36.23 10.53
C GLN A 498 23.43 -35.42 11.53
N TYR A 499 23.31 -34.12 11.33
CA TYR A 499 22.57 -33.19 12.20
C TYR A 499 21.15 -32.92 11.74
N GLY A 500 20.62 -33.62 10.74
CA GLY A 500 19.34 -33.38 10.09
C GLY A 500 19.45 -32.48 8.86
N SER A 501 18.38 -32.38 8.10
CA SER A 501 18.32 -31.50 6.95
C SER A 501 18.11 -30.06 7.42
N PRO A 502 18.80 -29.07 6.82
CA PRO A 502 18.48 -27.66 7.05
C PRO A 502 17.03 -27.38 6.72
N THR A 503 16.35 -26.73 7.64
CA THR A 503 14.90 -26.56 7.57
C THR A 503 14.53 -25.11 7.89
N LEU A 504 13.78 -24.46 6.99
CA LEU A 504 13.10 -23.19 7.22
C LEU A 504 11.63 -23.47 7.51
N THR A 505 11.15 -23.04 8.66
CA THR A 505 9.72 -23.03 9.01
C THR A 505 9.23 -21.60 9.10
N ALA A 506 8.09 -21.28 8.52
CA ALA A 506 7.54 -19.92 8.53
C ALA A 506 6.01 -19.95 8.64
N THR A 507 5.46 -19.03 9.46
CA THR A 507 4.03 -18.69 9.50
C THR A 507 3.74 -17.39 8.78
N SER A 508 4.74 -16.50 8.72
CA SER A 508 4.70 -15.23 8.00
C SER A 508 6.12 -14.79 7.61
N THR A 509 6.25 -13.66 6.95
CA THR A 509 7.56 -13.05 6.61
C THR A 509 8.32 -12.54 7.82
N SER A 510 7.64 -12.29 8.94
CA SER A 510 8.20 -11.82 10.21
C SER A 510 8.19 -12.89 11.31
N ASP A 511 7.79 -14.12 11.01
CA ASP A 511 7.74 -15.22 11.96
C ASP A 511 8.26 -16.49 11.28
N PHE A 512 9.55 -16.76 11.47
CA PHE A 512 10.24 -17.90 10.85
C PHE A 512 11.36 -18.43 11.73
N ALA A 513 11.72 -19.68 11.52
CA ALA A 513 12.92 -20.31 12.10
C ALA A 513 13.66 -21.10 11.03
N PHE A 514 14.96 -20.88 10.94
CA PHE A 514 15.89 -21.63 10.11
C PHE A 514 16.83 -22.44 11.02
N SER A 515 16.87 -23.73 10.85
CA SER A 515 17.60 -24.64 11.74
C SER A 515 18.44 -25.65 10.97
N ASN A 516 19.45 -26.19 11.64
CA ASN A 516 20.28 -27.30 11.19
C ASN A 516 21.12 -27.03 9.93
N LEU A 517 21.41 -25.75 9.59
CA LEU A 517 22.37 -25.48 8.53
C LEU A 517 23.75 -26.04 8.96
N ASN A 518 24.28 -26.93 8.16
CA ASN A 518 25.60 -27.49 8.37
C ASN A 518 26.29 -27.69 7.01
N PHE A 519 26.91 -26.60 6.53
CA PHE A 519 27.72 -26.61 5.32
C PHE A 519 29.13 -27.03 5.62
N MET A 520 29.67 -27.91 4.77
CA MET A 520 31.02 -28.41 4.95
C MET A 520 31.76 -28.67 3.63
N THR A 521 33.08 -28.57 3.71
CA THR A 521 34.05 -29.14 2.78
C THR A 521 34.86 -30.19 3.52
N GLU A 522 35.94 -30.73 2.93
CA GLU A 522 36.86 -31.65 3.63
C GLU A 522 37.45 -31.01 4.89
N ASN A 523 37.73 -29.68 4.89
CA ASN A 523 38.50 -29.03 5.96
C ASN A 523 37.73 -27.86 6.63
N SER A 524 36.60 -27.43 6.08
CA SER A 524 35.87 -26.29 6.56
C SER A 524 34.43 -26.64 6.90
N ALA A 525 33.86 -26.00 7.92
CA ALA A 525 32.45 -26.15 8.26
C ALA A 525 31.81 -24.83 8.73
N ILE A 526 30.56 -24.64 8.37
CA ILE A 526 29.70 -23.54 8.82
C ILE A 526 28.41 -24.15 9.36
N THR A 527 28.11 -23.92 10.63
CA THR A 527 26.80 -24.29 11.18
C THR A 527 26.01 -23.03 11.50
N ALA A 528 24.70 -22.99 11.17
CA ALA A 528 23.91 -21.86 11.46
C ALA A 528 22.47 -22.21 11.86
N ASN A 529 21.92 -21.40 12.78
CA ASN A 529 20.49 -21.32 13.10
C ASN A 529 20.08 -19.85 13.15
N ALA A 530 18.88 -19.56 12.73
CA ALA A 530 18.32 -18.22 12.80
C ALA A 530 16.82 -18.29 13.09
N SER A 531 16.28 -17.33 13.81
CA SER A 531 14.84 -17.22 14.03
C SER A 531 14.44 -15.76 14.15
N GLN A 532 13.23 -15.45 13.71
CA GLN A 532 12.56 -14.19 13.92
C GLN A 532 11.15 -14.46 14.43
N ASN A 533 10.72 -13.71 15.44
CA ASN A 533 9.37 -13.76 16.00
C ASN A 533 8.83 -12.34 16.12
N GLY A 534 7.94 -11.99 15.22
CA GLY A 534 7.49 -10.61 15.02
C GLY A 534 8.60 -9.68 14.49
N ASN A 535 8.35 -8.38 14.56
CA ASN A 535 9.30 -7.37 14.06
C ASN A 535 10.42 -7.02 15.06
N ASP A 536 10.25 -7.38 16.32
CA ASP A 536 11.08 -6.89 17.44
C ASP A 536 12.01 -7.95 18.03
N SER A 537 11.95 -9.17 17.54
CA SER A 537 12.75 -10.26 18.11
C SER A 537 13.41 -11.09 17.02
N PHE A 538 14.74 -11.19 17.05
CA PHE A 538 15.50 -12.13 16.23
C PHE A 538 16.65 -12.79 17.00
N ALA A 539 17.06 -13.96 16.55
CA ALA A 539 18.23 -14.68 17.04
C ALA A 539 19.00 -15.28 15.86
N VAL A 540 20.33 -15.18 15.90
CA VAL A 540 21.24 -15.74 14.91
C VAL A 540 22.41 -16.40 15.64
N ASP A 541 22.62 -17.67 15.37
CA ASP A 541 23.74 -18.47 15.88
C ASP A 541 24.51 -19.03 14.68
N VAL A 542 25.76 -18.65 14.51
CA VAL A 542 26.65 -19.19 13.46
C VAL A 542 27.97 -19.60 14.06
N LYS A 543 28.47 -20.77 13.66
CA LYS A 543 29.80 -21.23 14.01
C LYS A 543 30.62 -21.49 12.76
N PHE A 544 31.84 -21.03 12.77
CA PHE A 544 32.83 -21.20 11.71
C PHE A 544 33.96 -22.10 12.20
N SER A 545 34.32 -23.07 11.38
CA SER A 545 35.43 -23.98 11.65
C SER A 545 36.31 -24.06 10.42
N ASN A 546 37.50 -23.48 10.48
CA ASN A 546 38.50 -23.41 9.41
C ASN A 546 37.98 -22.92 8.07
N VAL A 547 37.09 -21.88 8.06
CA VAL A 547 36.49 -21.39 6.86
C VAL A 547 37.43 -20.42 6.14
N TYR A 548 37.76 -20.72 4.88
CA TYR A 548 38.57 -19.83 4.07
C TYR A 548 37.77 -18.59 3.66
N LEU A 549 38.29 -17.41 3.98
CA LEU A 549 37.62 -16.13 3.65
C LEU A 549 37.41 -15.95 2.16
N ARG A 550 38.36 -16.43 1.34
CA ARG A 550 38.23 -16.39 -0.12
C ARG A 550 37.00 -17.14 -0.64
N ASP A 551 36.57 -18.21 0.06
CA ASP A 551 35.38 -18.99 -0.35
C ASP A 551 34.12 -18.25 0.09
N LEU A 552 34.06 -17.74 1.33
CA LEU A 552 32.93 -17.02 1.90
C LEU A 552 32.68 -15.69 1.17
N LEU A 553 33.74 -15.01 0.73
CA LEU A 553 33.71 -13.71 0.10
C LEU A 553 33.98 -13.76 -1.42
N SER A 554 33.83 -14.93 -2.05
CA SER A 554 34.12 -15.18 -3.46
C SER A 554 33.37 -14.26 -4.45
N PHE A 555 32.22 -13.71 -4.02
CA PHE A 555 31.39 -12.79 -4.83
C PHE A 555 31.80 -11.33 -4.69
N GLN A 556 32.80 -11.01 -3.84
CA GLN A 556 33.29 -9.64 -3.70
C GLN A 556 34.37 -9.31 -4.70
N LYS A 557 34.47 -8.02 -5.06
CA LYS A 557 35.54 -7.51 -5.96
C LYS A 557 36.93 -7.66 -5.34
N ASP A 558 37.01 -7.44 -4.02
CA ASP A 558 38.25 -7.52 -3.26
C ASP A 558 38.58 -8.95 -2.86
N ARG A 559 39.85 -9.32 -3.03
CA ARG A 559 40.34 -10.66 -2.74
C ARG A 559 40.76 -10.75 -1.27
N TRP A 560 39.89 -11.37 -0.46
CA TRP A 560 40.18 -11.69 0.92
C TRP A 560 40.83 -13.05 1.04
N GLU A 561 41.86 -13.15 1.85
CA GLU A 561 42.56 -14.39 2.18
C GLU A 561 42.59 -14.54 3.71
N GLY A 562 42.77 -15.76 4.17
CA GLY A 562 42.82 -16.14 5.60
C GLY A 562 41.80 -17.19 5.98
N THR A 563 41.90 -17.63 7.21
CA THR A 563 41.03 -18.66 7.77
C THR A 563 40.23 -18.11 8.95
N LEU A 564 38.93 -18.26 8.88
CA LEU A 564 37.97 -17.81 9.89
C LEU A 564 37.57 -18.98 10.81
N ASN A 565 37.69 -18.76 12.11
CA ASN A 565 37.23 -19.64 13.16
C ASN A 565 36.42 -18.85 14.19
N GLY A 566 35.51 -19.52 14.90
CA GLY A 566 34.78 -18.94 16.01
C GLY A 566 33.27 -19.04 15.87
N PHE A 567 32.59 -18.15 16.56
CA PHE A 567 31.13 -18.15 16.57
C PHE A 567 30.57 -16.74 16.62
N LEU A 568 29.40 -16.58 16.06
CA LEU A 568 28.56 -15.38 16.09
C LEU A 568 27.23 -15.77 16.76
N ASN A 569 26.91 -15.16 17.89
CA ASN A 569 25.65 -15.32 18.60
C ASN A 569 25.07 -13.91 18.83
N ILE A 570 24.03 -13.57 18.11
CA ILE A 570 23.38 -12.27 18.17
C ILE A 570 21.91 -12.49 18.43
N ARG A 571 21.36 -11.75 19.39
CA ARG A 571 19.94 -11.77 19.76
C ARG A 571 19.46 -10.36 19.96
N GLN A 572 18.26 -10.09 19.51
CA GLN A 572 17.52 -8.87 19.79
C GLN A 572 16.12 -9.24 20.26
N SER A 573 15.61 -8.50 21.23
CA SER A 573 14.24 -8.60 21.72
C SER A 573 13.77 -7.22 22.17
N SER A 574 12.49 -7.09 22.52
CA SER A 574 11.94 -5.88 23.12
C SER A 574 12.66 -5.43 24.42
N SER A 575 13.36 -6.37 25.08
CA SER A 575 14.18 -6.10 26.28
C SER A 575 15.63 -5.72 25.97
N GLY A 576 16.04 -5.61 24.70
CA GLY A 576 17.36 -5.21 24.27
C GLY A 576 18.20 -6.31 23.58
N PHE A 577 19.49 -6.07 23.50
CA PHE A 577 20.46 -6.98 22.86
C PHE A 577 20.95 -8.05 23.79
N GLY A 578 21.24 -9.23 23.21
CA GLY A 578 21.79 -10.38 23.92
C GLY A 578 22.77 -11.18 23.04
N GLY A 579 23.54 -12.06 23.68
CA GLY A 579 24.47 -12.93 23.00
C GLY A 579 25.91 -12.43 23.08
N ASN A 580 26.84 -13.35 22.75
CA ASN A 580 28.27 -13.11 22.71
C ASN A 580 28.84 -13.70 21.44
N SER A 581 29.81 -13.02 20.83
CA SER A 581 30.46 -13.50 19.61
C SER A 581 31.97 -13.44 19.77
N SER A 582 32.64 -14.39 19.16
CA SER A 582 34.10 -14.39 19.11
C SER A 582 34.54 -15.00 17.79
N LEU A 583 35.21 -14.20 16.97
CA LEU A 583 35.74 -14.61 15.68
C LEU A 583 37.24 -14.39 15.66
N ARG A 584 37.99 -15.37 15.16
CA ARG A 584 39.42 -15.30 14.93
C ARG A 584 39.71 -15.52 13.44
N MET A 585 40.43 -14.62 12.83
CA MET A 585 40.92 -14.72 11.47
C MET A 585 42.45 -14.82 11.50
N THR A 586 43.00 -15.88 10.96
CA THR A 586 44.47 -16.10 10.86
C THR A 586 44.90 -15.95 9.41
N ASP A 587 46.13 -15.55 9.18
CA ASP A 587 46.71 -15.32 7.85
C ASP A 587 45.84 -14.34 7.00
N LEU A 588 45.28 -13.36 7.70
CA LEU A 588 44.39 -12.41 7.07
C LEU A 588 45.15 -11.55 6.07
N ALA A 589 44.64 -11.49 4.82
CA ALA A 589 45.19 -10.62 3.80
C ALA A 589 44.06 -10.04 2.92
N LEU A 590 44.28 -8.85 2.37
CA LEU A 590 43.40 -8.18 1.44
C LEU A 590 44.18 -7.76 0.20
N ASN A 591 43.74 -8.23 -0.99
CA ASN A 591 44.38 -7.93 -2.28
C ASN A 591 45.92 -8.21 -2.27
N GLY A 592 46.35 -9.30 -1.56
CA GLY A 592 47.74 -9.72 -1.40
C GLY A 592 48.53 -8.92 -0.34
N VAL A 593 47.91 -7.99 0.38
CA VAL A 593 48.55 -7.26 1.50
C VAL A 593 48.23 -7.99 2.80
N SER A 594 49.24 -8.49 3.51
CA SER A 594 49.06 -9.16 4.79
C SER A 594 48.59 -8.22 5.88
N LEU A 595 47.63 -8.68 6.68
CA LEU A 595 47.02 -8.02 7.83
C LEU A 595 47.38 -8.72 9.15
N GLY A 596 47.98 -9.90 9.03
CA GLY A 596 48.27 -10.76 10.21
C GLY A 596 47.05 -11.49 10.74
N GLN A 597 46.82 -11.40 12.04
CA GLN A 597 45.70 -12.05 12.72
C GLN A 597 44.70 -10.99 13.23
N ALA A 598 43.39 -11.26 13.05
CA ALA A 598 42.36 -10.44 13.63
C ALA A 598 41.48 -11.24 14.60
N ASP A 599 41.26 -10.69 15.79
CA ASP A 599 40.38 -11.23 16.84
C ASP A 599 39.24 -10.24 17.09
N LEU A 600 38.02 -10.65 16.81
CA LEU A 600 36.80 -9.85 17.04
C LEU A 600 35.99 -10.48 18.18
N LYS A 601 35.61 -9.66 19.16
CA LYS A 601 34.70 -10.05 20.24
C LYS A 601 33.53 -9.05 20.30
N LEU A 602 32.33 -9.58 20.44
CA LEU A 602 31.10 -8.83 20.72
C LEU A 602 30.49 -9.40 22.00
N GLN A 603 30.14 -8.53 22.93
CA GLN A 603 29.51 -8.93 24.19
C GLN A 603 28.30 -8.02 24.43
N SER A 604 27.12 -8.60 24.67
CA SER A 604 25.92 -7.83 24.97
C SER A 604 26.08 -7.08 26.30
N ASN A 605 25.71 -5.80 26.31
CA ASN A 605 25.59 -4.99 27.49
C ASN A 605 24.10 -4.78 27.80
N LYS A 606 23.61 -5.48 28.82
CA LYS A 606 22.19 -5.42 29.22
C LYS A 606 21.76 -4.08 29.79
N GLU A 607 22.70 -3.31 30.39
CA GLU A 607 22.41 -2.01 31.00
C GLU A 607 22.17 -0.93 29.93
N ASN A 608 22.97 -0.93 28.86
CA ASN A 608 22.93 0.09 27.81
C ASN A 608 22.15 -0.35 26.55
N GLN A 609 21.69 -1.61 26.51
CA GLN A 609 21.01 -2.18 25.34
C GLN A 609 21.84 -2.11 24.05
N ASP A 610 23.14 -2.36 24.16
CA ASP A 610 24.12 -2.37 23.07
C ASP A 610 25.07 -3.57 23.16
N TYR A 611 25.95 -3.69 22.15
CA TYR A 611 27.07 -4.63 22.17
C TYR A 611 28.37 -3.88 22.42
N GLN A 612 29.16 -4.37 23.33
CA GLN A 612 30.57 -4.00 23.45
C GLN A 612 31.37 -4.73 22.38
N LEU A 613 32.11 -3.98 21.60
CA LEU A 613 33.03 -4.44 20.56
C LEU A 613 34.46 -4.40 21.06
N ALA A 614 35.24 -5.44 20.76
CA ALA A 614 36.67 -5.37 20.79
C ALA A 614 37.20 -6.08 19.52
N LEU A 615 37.90 -5.34 18.67
CA LEU A 615 38.61 -5.84 17.49
C LEU A 615 40.09 -5.55 17.67
N GLN A 616 40.90 -6.61 17.67
CA GLN A 616 42.35 -6.53 17.73
C GLN A 616 42.94 -7.08 16.44
N ILE A 617 43.84 -6.37 15.82
CA ILE A 617 44.67 -6.86 14.71
C ILE A 617 46.10 -6.89 15.15
N SER A 618 46.74 -8.06 14.98
CA SER A 618 48.13 -8.30 15.36
C SER A 618 48.95 -8.69 14.13
N ASP A 619 50.11 -8.05 13.93
CA ASP A 619 51.07 -8.38 12.89
C ASP A 619 52.37 -8.86 13.55
N ASP A 620 52.89 -10.03 13.13
CA ASP A 620 54.01 -10.71 13.75
C ASP A 620 53.93 -10.85 15.29
N GLY A 621 52.69 -11.06 15.80
CA GLY A 621 52.43 -11.20 17.23
C GLY A 621 52.42 -9.90 18.03
N LYS A 622 52.58 -8.74 17.40
CA LYS A 622 52.42 -7.41 18.01
C LYS A 622 51.04 -6.84 17.66
N GLU A 623 50.40 -6.21 18.64
CA GLU A 623 49.16 -5.46 18.40
C GLU A 623 49.41 -4.27 17.50
N ALA A 624 48.81 -4.28 16.33
CA ALA A 624 48.96 -3.22 15.35
C ALA A 624 47.70 -2.28 15.30
N LEU A 625 46.51 -2.83 15.62
CA LEU A 625 45.29 -2.06 15.77
C LEU A 625 44.42 -2.63 16.89
N LEU A 626 43.91 -1.78 17.74
CA LEU A 626 42.89 -2.10 18.72
C LEU A 626 41.68 -1.15 18.54
N ALA A 627 40.50 -1.71 18.27
CA ALA A 627 39.25 -0.95 18.22
C ALA A 627 38.34 -1.48 19.32
N THR A 628 37.92 -0.59 20.24
CA THR A 628 37.02 -0.91 21.34
C THR A 628 35.90 0.12 21.43
N GLY A 629 34.70 -0.31 21.77
CA GLY A 629 33.57 0.61 21.87
C GLY A 629 32.22 -0.09 21.92
N THR A 630 31.19 0.63 21.52
CA THR A 630 29.81 0.14 21.55
C THR A 630 29.16 0.17 20.17
N ILE A 631 28.31 -0.81 19.90
CA ILE A 631 27.47 -0.90 18.71
C ILE A 631 26.03 -1.16 19.15
N GLY A 632 25.08 -0.35 18.68
CA GLY A 632 23.65 -0.48 18.99
C GLY A 632 22.79 -0.18 17.78
N ILE A 633 21.46 -0.18 17.99
CA ILE A 633 20.48 0.27 17.01
C ILE A 633 19.52 1.23 17.73
N GLN A 634 19.36 2.43 17.21
CA GLN A 634 18.42 3.39 17.71
C GLN A 634 17.49 3.83 16.56
N ASN A 635 16.16 3.65 16.74
CA ASN A 635 15.16 3.95 15.70
C ASN A 635 15.47 3.29 14.34
N ALA A 636 15.83 2.00 14.36
CA ALA A 636 16.25 1.21 13.20
C ALA A 636 17.53 1.74 12.47
N ILE A 637 18.27 2.68 13.07
CA ILE A 637 19.53 3.20 12.56
C ILE A 637 20.67 2.61 13.39
N PRO A 638 21.71 1.99 12.79
CA PRO A 638 22.89 1.53 13.52
C PRO A 638 23.62 2.71 14.18
N THR A 639 23.96 2.54 15.44
CA THR A 639 24.76 3.49 16.22
C THR A 639 26.04 2.82 16.67
N TRP A 640 27.13 3.56 16.65
CA TRP A 640 28.44 3.11 17.18
C TRP A 640 29.21 4.26 17.77
N ASP A 641 30.01 3.92 18.76
CA ASP A 641 31.02 4.80 19.37
C ASP A 641 32.23 3.92 19.65
N ILE A 642 33.27 4.04 18.84
CA ILE A 642 34.41 3.13 18.76
C ILE A 642 35.71 3.93 18.84
N ASP A 643 36.53 3.65 19.81
CA ASP A 643 37.91 4.13 19.92
C ASP A 643 38.85 3.17 19.18
N VAL A 644 39.65 3.71 18.26
CA VAL A 644 40.62 2.95 17.46
C VAL A 644 42.01 3.46 17.77
N ALA A 645 42.87 2.59 18.25
CA ALA A 645 44.29 2.83 18.48
C ALA A 645 45.12 2.14 17.40
N PHE A 646 46.09 2.85 16.83
CA PHE A 646 47.03 2.34 15.84
C PHE A 646 48.42 2.29 16.46
N SER A 647 49.14 1.17 16.26
CA SER A 647 50.52 0.95 16.69
C SER A 647 51.27 0.31 15.53
N ASP A 648 52.06 1.08 14.81
CA ASP A 648 52.80 0.64 13.60
C ASP A 648 51.89 -0.05 12.54
N TYR A 649 50.63 0.37 12.49
CA TYR A 649 49.60 -0.25 11.63
C TYR A 649 49.89 0.02 10.13
N ASN A 650 49.92 -1.07 9.34
CA ASN A 650 50.19 -0.97 7.90
C ASN A 650 49.00 -0.33 7.15
N MET A 651 49.20 0.91 6.64
CA MET A 651 48.17 1.68 5.96
C MET A 651 47.88 1.21 4.53
N SER A 652 48.58 0.19 3.99
CA SER A 652 48.28 -0.35 2.66
C SER A 652 46.85 -0.87 2.49
N LEU A 653 46.18 -1.14 3.61
CA LEU A 653 44.78 -1.53 3.67
C LEU A 653 43.78 -0.46 3.28
N ILE A 654 44.12 0.80 3.58
CA ILE A 654 43.22 1.92 3.28
C ILE A 654 43.08 2.11 1.77
N ALA A 655 44.11 1.73 0.99
CA ALA A 655 44.03 1.75 -0.47
C ALA A 655 42.82 0.96 -1.01
N GLY A 656 42.58 -0.26 -0.47
CA GLY A 656 41.41 -1.08 -0.83
C GLY A 656 40.07 -0.51 -0.40
N LEU A 657 40.04 0.27 0.68
CA LEU A 657 38.80 0.88 1.22
C LEU A 657 38.46 2.21 0.56
N THR A 658 39.38 2.85 -0.14
CA THR A 658 39.19 4.18 -0.77
C THR A 658 38.74 4.12 -2.23
N ASN A 659 38.25 2.97 -2.72
CA ASN A 659 37.79 2.77 -4.10
C ASN A 659 38.81 3.25 -5.15
N ASP A 660 40.08 2.91 -4.95
CA ASP A 660 41.19 3.28 -5.81
C ASP A 660 41.47 4.80 -5.91
N VAL A 661 40.83 5.64 -5.08
CA VAL A 661 41.14 7.09 -5.03
C VAL A 661 42.59 7.32 -4.60
N PHE A 662 43.08 6.49 -3.68
CA PHE A 662 44.46 6.48 -3.23
C PHE A 662 45.07 5.08 -3.42
N SER A 663 45.92 4.91 -4.41
CA SER A 663 46.61 3.65 -4.69
C SER A 663 47.96 3.89 -5.35
N PRO A 664 49.10 3.47 -4.75
CA PRO A 664 49.22 2.87 -3.43
C PRO A 664 49.03 3.88 -2.28
N PHE A 665 48.58 3.36 -1.14
CA PHE A 665 48.60 4.03 0.16
C PHE A 665 49.46 3.15 1.09
N ARG A 666 50.69 3.58 1.41
CA ARG A 666 51.63 2.80 2.21
C ARG A 666 52.18 3.68 3.33
N GLY A 667 52.62 3.04 4.41
CA GLY A 667 53.15 3.69 5.59
C GLY A 667 52.68 2.98 6.86
N LYS A 668 53.22 3.41 8.01
CA LYS A 668 52.88 2.87 9.31
C LYS A 668 52.14 3.94 10.13
N ALA A 669 50.93 3.63 10.58
CA ALA A 669 50.13 4.56 11.37
C ALA A 669 50.32 4.36 12.87
N ASN A 670 50.45 5.47 13.60
CA ASN A 670 50.48 5.55 15.03
C ASN A 670 49.55 6.66 15.54
N GLY A 671 48.67 6.37 16.51
CA GLY A 671 47.75 7.36 17.05
C GLY A 671 46.39 6.79 17.39
N ASN A 672 45.40 7.69 17.57
CA ASN A 672 44.06 7.29 18.01
C ASN A 672 42.98 8.04 17.23
N LEU A 673 41.90 7.33 16.94
CA LEU A 673 40.67 7.87 16.36
C LEU A 673 39.46 7.42 17.16
N GLN A 674 38.52 8.30 17.39
CA GLN A 674 37.17 7.98 17.81
C GLN A 674 36.24 8.02 16.60
N LEU A 675 35.53 6.93 16.36
CA LEU A 675 34.51 6.80 15.30
C LEU A 675 33.13 6.79 15.93
N SER A 676 32.37 7.85 15.74
CA SER A 676 30.98 7.92 16.19
C SER A 676 29.99 7.91 15.02
N SER A 677 28.73 7.56 15.28
CA SER A 677 27.69 7.64 14.26
C SER A 677 26.68 8.74 14.59
N THR A 678 26.33 9.53 13.57
CA THR A 678 25.22 10.48 13.65
C THR A 678 24.36 10.32 12.41
N ALA A 679 23.08 9.98 12.58
CA ALA A 679 22.13 9.73 11.50
C ALA A 679 22.67 8.74 10.43
N GLY A 680 23.37 7.67 10.86
CA GLY A 680 23.96 6.67 9.97
C GLY A 680 25.26 7.07 9.28
N LYS A 681 25.79 8.27 9.52
CA LYS A 681 27.08 8.73 8.98
C LYS A 681 28.20 8.51 9.99
N ILE A 682 29.37 8.08 9.49
CA ILE A 682 30.57 7.92 10.31
C ILE A 682 31.20 9.31 10.50
N ILE A 683 31.48 9.67 11.75
CA ILE A 683 32.17 10.89 12.13
C ILE A 683 33.48 10.50 12.82
N PRO A 684 34.63 10.61 12.15
CA PRO A 684 35.92 10.43 12.79
C PRO A 684 36.32 11.67 13.60
N LYS A 685 36.95 11.47 14.75
CA LYS A 685 37.54 12.52 15.58
C LYS A 685 38.85 11.99 16.17
N GLY A 686 39.91 12.82 16.14
CA GLY A 686 41.20 12.45 16.71
C GLY A 686 42.35 12.69 15.77
N GLU A 687 43.50 12.10 16.06
CA GLU A 687 44.74 12.30 15.31
C GLU A 687 45.55 11.00 15.23
N PHE A 688 46.06 10.72 14.06
CA PHE A 688 47.10 9.71 13.88
C PHE A 688 48.21 10.23 12.94
N VAL A 689 49.39 9.67 13.05
CA VAL A 689 50.55 10.02 12.25
C VAL A 689 50.94 8.82 11.40
N VAL A 690 51.25 9.02 10.14
CA VAL A 690 51.75 7.98 9.25
C VAL A 690 53.23 8.24 8.92
N ASP A 691 54.04 7.29 9.34
CA ASP A 691 55.46 7.26 9.04
C ASP A 691 55.70 6.63 7.66
N GLU A 692 56.71 7.14 6.91
CA GLU A 692 57.09 6.66 5.57
C GLU A 692 55.89 6.59 4.60
N LEU A 693 55.04 7.62 4.63
CA LEU A 693 53.82 7.67 3.78
C LEU A 693 54.18 7.74 2.31
N THR A 694 53.69 6.77 1.54
CA THR A 694 53.61 6.79 0.09
C THR A 694 52.16 6.85 -0.32
N LEU A 695 51.79 7.92 -1.02
CA LEU A 695 50.43 8.16 -1.48
C LEU A 695 50.38 8.28 -3.01
N GLY A 696 49.73 7.34 -3.66
CA GLY A 696 49.42 7.43 -5.10
C GLY A 696 48.03 7.99 -5.34
N VAL A 697 47.87 8.88 -6.30
CA VAL A 697 46.61 9.40 -6.79
C VAL A 697 46.47 8.98 -8.25
N PRO A 698 45.83 7.85 -8.57
CA PRO A 698 45.77 7.30 -9.92
C PRO A 698 45.18 8.28 -10.94
N TYR A 699 44.15 9.03 -10.56
CA TYR A 699 43.55 10.07 -11.41
C TYR A 699 44.52 11.14 -11.89
N LEU A 700 45.49 11.48 -11.02
CA LEU A 700 46.53 12.48 -11.33
C LEU A 700 47.82 11.84 -11.90
N ASN A 701 47.86 10.49 -11.97
CA ASN A 701 49.05 9.71 -12.30
C ASN A 701 50.31 10.16 -11.50
N THR A 702 50.11 10.46 -10.19
CA THR A 702 51.12 11.07 -9.34
C THR A 702 51.34 10.21 -8.11
N LEU A 703 52.63 10.03 -7.73
CA LEU A 703 53.06 9.35 -6.52
C LEU A 703 53.80 10.36 -5.62
N TYR A 704 53.30 10.48 -4.39
CA TYR A 704 53.88 11.33 -3.36
C TYR A 704 54.59 10.46 -2.33
N ASN A 705 55.88 10.73 -2.08
CA ASN A 705 56.67 10.08 -1.05
C ASN A 705 57.04 11.11 0.01
N PHE A 706 56.60 10.88 1.24
CA PHE A 706 56.87 11.76 2.37
C PHE A 706 58.00 11.18 3.20
N THR A 707 59.05 11.95 3.44
CA THR A 707 60.21 11.53 4.26
C THR A 707 60.03 11.86 5.74
N ALA A 708 59.06 12.74 6.06
CA ALA A 708 58.69 13.05 7.43
C ALA A 708 57.31 12.44 7.74
N ALA A 709 57.09 12.16 9.01
CA ALA A 709 55.78 11.68 9.51
C ALA A 709 54.65 12.67 9.18
N VAL A 710 53.54 12.16 8.60
CA VAL A 710 52.42 12.98 8.14
C VAL A 710 51.24 12.83 9.11
N PRO A 711 50.85 13.93 9.80
CA PRO A 711 49.69 13.89 10.69
C PRO A 711 48.37 14.00 9.94
N PHE A 712 47.40 13.15 10.33
CA PHE A 712 46.02 13.21 9.91
C PHE A 712 45.15 13.60 11.13
N ARG A 713 44.43 14.72 11.00
CA ARG A 713 43.59 15.28 12.07
C ARG A 713 42.15 15.37 11.64
N PHE A 714 41.26 14.89 12.51
CA PHE A 714 39.82 14.94 12.35
C PHE A 714 39.20 15.68 13.54
N SER A 715 38.44 16.73 13.30
CA SER A 715 37.86 17.62 14.34
C SER A 715 36.34 17.46 14.50
#